data_137012e0cbe6d930fd037073d16db8da
#
_entry.id   137012e0cbe6d930fd037073d16db8da
#
_cell.length_a   1.000
_cell.length_b   1.000
_cell.length_c   1.000
_cell.angle_alpha   90.00
_cell.angle_beta   90.00
_cell.angle_gamma   90.00
#
_symmetry.space_group_name_H-M   'P 1'
#
loop_
_entity.id
_entity.type
_entity.pdbx_description
1 polymer ?
#
loop_
_entity_poly.entity_id
_entity_poly.type
_entity_poly.pdbx_seq_one_letter_code
_entity_poly.pdbx_strand_id
1 'polypeptide(L)'
;MIQKFSKLNKILLFVPLMSLMFCFNSPQNDNDKMHIIMINVKNALSFHYAPKPINDAYSEEVYNNYFESIDPTKKYFLQSDMDEFAKHRNLLDDYLNKGDLIFYKQTIDRLYERVDEIDKMTQDIFSKPINLDENEEFILEPKLKNHPANKKELYDEWKKYIKYNILQEIETMTSKEEAQKEKRDSVIAHRLKDTINVKTLSLEEKKNKATEEIKELISHTFKRFKKRKKMDWFSVYMNAYTEVFDPHTNYFSPKDKEDFDTNFAGKVIGIGAQIQEKKGHLYMGPLVVGAPAWKSKQISEGDKILKVKAKPNKEHTNVVGMLVDEAVRLIRGEKNTEVVLTLQKKDGSIKEVKLIREEVSIEDTFARSIVINSPNGEKFGYIYLPSFNADFENPNGRNASDDVKAEILKLKAKNIKGIILDVRSNGGGALTEVVDIMGLFIKNGPVVQVKDGSGKIDILRNRSNTPIWDGPLLIMQSEFSASASEILAGAVKDYQRGVVLGSPHSYGKGTVQTFIEFNRFMRTSDDFGSLKLTIQKFYRINGKSTQLKGVDADIPMKGLFTYAEIGEKYKENALPWDQIPTANFSSSYSLNLQKLLNNSQKRLANDNIYQLLQESALWREKLDKEEKIALNLTKFMELMKNRKEHIKKFKLLSKYDNQLKFTLHSDEENRTKKDTAFKQKSESWIKNLRKDIYLKEAINVISEIK
;
A
#
# COMPACT_ATOMS: atom_id res chain seq x y z
N MET A 1 17.95 -8.01 -29.98
CA MET A 1 17.21 -7.79 -28.71
C MET A 1 16.46 -9.02 -28.21
N ILE A 2 16.10 -9.95 -29.08
CA ILE A 2 15.37 -11.21 -28.75
C ILE A 2 16.22 -12.24 -27.97
N GLN A 3 17.55 -12.13 -27.96
CA GLN A 3 18.42 -13.07 -27.24
C GLN A 3 18.64 -12.77 -25.72
N LYS A 4 18.16 -11.63 -25.19
CA LYS A 4 18.32 -11.30 -23.75
C LYS A 4 17.31 -12.01 -22.83
N PHE A 5 16.12 -12.34 -23.35
CA PHE A 5 15.06 -13.02 -22.57
C PHE A 5 15.31 -14.53 -22.40
N SER A 6 16.11 -15.15 -23.27
CA SER A 6 16.35 -16.60 -23.21
C SER A 6 17.23 -17.05 -22.02
N LYS A 7 17.96 -16.16 -21.36
CA LYS A 7 18.84 -16.53 -20.24
C LYS A 7 18.17 -16.44 -18.86
N LEU A 8 17.19 -15.55 -18.69
CA LEU A 8 16.38 -15.54 -17.44
C LEU A 8 15.37 -16.71 -17.45
N ASN A 9 14.80 -17.05 -18.61
CA ASN A 9 13.98 -18.25 -18.78
C ASN A 9 14.75 -19.58 -18.66
N LYS A 10 16.09 -19.56 -18.78
CA LYS A 10 16.90 -20.79 -18.58
C LYS A 10 17.17 -21.10 -17.12
N ILE A 11 16.99 -20.17 -16.19
CA ILE A 11 17.01 -20.45 -14.74
C ILE A 11 15.71 -21.18 -14.30
N LEU A 12 14.62 -21.01 -15.03
CA LEU A 12 13.36 -21.73 -14.84
C LEU A 12 13.35 -23.16 -15.44
N LEU A 13 14.40 -23.57 -16.18
CA LEU A 13 14.44 -24.84 -16.90
C LEU A 13 15.24 -25.96 -16.20
N PHE A 14 15.67 -25.77 -14.96
CA PHE A 14 16.24 -26.84 -14.13
C PHE A 14 15.34 -27.17 -12.93
N VAL A 15 14.03 -27.27 -13.16
CA VAL A 15 13.18 -28.08 -12.32
C VAL A 15 13.25 -29.50 -12.92
N PRO A 16 13.79 -30.50 -12.22
CA PRO A 16 13.70 -31.88 -12.72
C PRO A 16 12.22 -32.17 -12.91
N LEU A 17 11.90 -32.62 -14.09
CA LEU A 17 10.58 -33.15 -14.47
C LEU A 17 10.24 -34.33 -13.56
N MET A 18 9.83 -34.08 -12.33
CA MET A 18 9.05 -35.04 -11.55
C MET A 18 7.61 -34.90 -12.03
N SER A 19 7.34 -35.55 -13.15
CA SER A 19 6.01 -35.82 -13.63
C SER A 19 5.33 -36.86 -12.69
N LEU A 20 4.96 -36.42 -11.49
CA LEU A 20 3.82 -36.95 -10.81
C LEU A 20 2.60 -36.33 -11.50
N MET A 21 2.19 -36.94 -12.62
CA MET A 21 0.88 -36.72 -13.23
C MET A 21 -0.18 -37.12 -12.20
N PHE A 22 -0.53 -36.21 -11.30
CA PHE A 22 -1.85 -36.31 -10.69
C PHE A 22 -2.84 -35.84 -11.76
N CYS A 23 -3.53 -36.81 -12.37
CA CYS A 23 -4.76 -36.53 -13.09
C CYS A 23 -5.80 -36.09 -12.06
N PHE A 24 -5.75 -34.81 -11.67
CA PHE A 24 -6.87 -34.18 -10.97
C PHE A 24 -7.98 -34.03 -12.00
N ASN A 25 -9.12 -34.67 -11.77
CA ASN A 25 -10.36 -34.34 -12.43
C ASN A 25 -10.64 -32.84 -12.13
N SER A 26 -11.30 -32.13 -13.04
CA SER A 26 -11.75 -30.76 -12.77
C SER A 26 -12.50 -30.73 -11.43
N PRO A 27 -12.23 -29.76 -10.55
CA PRO A 27 -12.86 -29.68 -9.23
C PRO A 27 -14.38 -29.60 -9.41
N GLN A 28 -15.10 -30.46 -8.67
CA GLN A 28 -16.56 -30.47 -8.73
C GLN A 28 -17.19 -29.42 -7.83
N ASN A 29 -16.44 -28.91 -6.85
CA ASN A 29 -16.89 -27.91 -5.87
C ASN A 29 -15.70 -27.13 -5.25
N ASP A 30 -16.00 -26.12 -4.44
CA ASP A 30 -15.00 -25.29 -3.77
C ASP A 30 -14.05 -26.10 -2.85
N ASN A 31 -14.52 -27.18 -2.22
CA ASN A 31 -13.65 -28.00 -1.36
C ASN A 31 -12.56 -28.71 -2.16
N ASP A 32 -12.91 -29.25 -3.32
CA ASP A 32 -11.92 -29.90 -4.22
C ASP A 32 -10.89 -28.87 -4.68
N LYS A 33 -11.34 -27.65 -4.98
CA LYS A 33 -10.47 -26.55 -5.36
C LYS A 33 -9.51 -26.17 -4.23
N MET A 34 -10.02 -26.01 -3.01
CA MET A 34 -9.21 -25.71 -1.83
C MET A 34 -8.19 -26.82 -1.54
N HIS A 35 -8.58 -28.09 -1.64
CA HIS A 35 -7.67 -29.23 -1.49
C HIS A 35 -6.51 -29.16 -2.48
N ILE A 36 -6.80 -28.94 -3.77
CA ILE A 36 -5.79 -28.81 -4.83
C ILE A 36 -4.83 -27.65 -4.52
N ILE A 37 -5.35 -26.50 -4.09
CA ILE A 37 -4.53 -25.34 -3.73
C ILE A 37 -3.59 -25.68 -2.57
N MET A 38 -4.06 -26.33 -1.49
CA MET A 38 -3.23 -26.74 -0.36
C MET A 38 -2.04 -27.60 -0.80
N ILE A 39 -2.29 -28.62 -1.61
CA ILE A 39 -1.24 -29.50 -2.11
C ILE A 39 -0.23 -28.75 -2.99
N ASN A 40 -0.70 -27.84 -3.85
CA ASN A 40 0.18 -27.02 -4.68
C ASN A 40 1.03 -26.06 -3.86
N VAL A 41 0.44 -25.39 -2.87
CA VAL A 41 1.18 -24.54 -1.94
C VAL A 41 2.26 -25.33 -1.23
N LYS A 42 1.91 -26.47 -0.61
CA LYS A 42 2.88 -27.35 0.07
C LYS A 42 4.04 -27.74 -0.84
N ASN A 43 3.76 -28.15 -2.07
CA ASN A 43 4.80 -28.53 -3.02
C ASN A 43 5.68 -27.34 -3.43
N ALA A 44 5.08 -26.17 -3.64
CA ALA A 44 5.80 -24.97 -4.03
C ALA A 44 6.69 -24.41 -2.91
N LEU A 45 6.31 -24.57 -1.64
CA LEU A 45 7.12 -24.13 -0.49
C LEU A 45 8.49 -24.84 -0.40
N SER A 46 8.65 -26.02 -0.99
CA SER A 46 9.94 -26.70 -1.06
C SER A 46 10.99 -25.96 -1.89
N PHE A 47 10.58 -25.02 -2.75
CA PHE A 47 11.46 -24.17 -3.57
C PHE A 47 11.78 -22.83 -2.91
N HIS A 48 11.36 -22.63 -1.65
CA HIS A 48 11.69 -21.42 -0.91
C HIS A 48 13.18 -21.24 -0.74
N TYR A 49 13.67 -20.00 -0.73
CA TYR A 49 15.09 -19.67 -0.53
C TYR A 49 15.71 -20.31 0.73
N ALA A 50 14.96 -20.36 1.80
CA ALA A 50 15.33 -21.01 3.07
C ALA A 50 14.18 -21.94 3.49
N PRO A 51 14.11 -23.16 2.92
CA PRO A 51 13.04 -24.10 3.22
C PRO A 51 13.06 -24.48 4.71
N LYS A 52 11.89 -24.50 5.32
CA LYS A 52 11.69 -24.91 6.73
C LYS A 52 11.07 -26.31 6.78
N PRO A 53 11.37 -27.12 7.81
CA PRO A 53 10.66 -28.37 8.05
C PRO A 53 9.18 -28.09 8.37
N ILE A 54 8.29 -28.84 7.75
CA ILE A 54 6.85 -28.78 8.00
C ILE A 54 6.56 -29.86 9.05
N ASN A 55 6.41 -29.45 10.32
CA ASN A 55 6.26 -30.28 11.50
C ASN A 55 5.41 -29.57 12.58
N ASP A 56 5.29 -30.15 13.79
CA ASP A 56 4.51 -29.58 14.91
C ASP A 56 4.88 -28.13 15.24
N ALA A 57 6.17 -27.78 15.24
CA ALA A 57 6.60 -26.40 15.49
C ALA A 57 6.11 -25.43 14.40
N TYR A 58 6.16 -25.87 13.14
CA TYR A 58 5.57 -25.13 12.03
C TYR A 58 4.03 -25.00 12.19
N SER A 59 3.36 -26.07 12.63
CA SER A 59 1.92 -26.05 12.91
C SER A 59 1.54 -25.00 13.95
N GLU A 60 2.33 -24.88 15.02
CA GLU A 60 2.08 -23.89 16.07
C GLU A 60 2.21 -22.44 15.54
N GLU A 61 3.21 -22.15 14.72
CA GLU A 61 3.35 -20.84 14.08
C GLU A 61 2.16 -20.56 13.13
N VAL A 62 1.75 -21.52 12.29
CA VAL A 62 0.55 -21.40 11.44
C VAL A 62 -0.69 -21.10 12.25
N TYR A 63 -0.90 -21.82 13.36
CA TYR A 63 -2.04 -21.62 14.25
C TYR A 63 -2.10 -20.18 14.76
N ASN A 64 -1.00 -19.66 15.24
CA ASN A 64 -0.90 -18.30 15.77
C ASN A 64 -1.17 -17.26 14.67
N ASN A 65 -0.47 -17.35 13.52
CA ASN A 65 -0.65 -16.45 12.39
C ASN A 65 -2.10 -16.43 11.89
N TYR A 66 -2.75 -17.59 11.88
CA TYR A 66 -4.14 -17.69 11.42
C TYR A 66 -5.09 -16.93 12.33
N PHE A 67 -5.01 -17.11 13.65
CA PHE A 67 -5.88 -16.40 14.57
C PHE A 67 -5.57 -14.90 14.68
N GLU A 68 -4.31 -14.50 14.54
CA GLU A 68 -3.94 -13.09 14.40
C GLU A 68 -4.53 -12.46 13.14
N SER A 69 -4.72 -13.25 12.08
CA SER A 69 -5.30 -12.76 10.81
C SER A 69 -6.82 -12.70 10.83
N ILE A 70 -7.52 -13.67 11.44
CA ILE A 70 -8.99 -13.73 11.40
C ILE A 70 -9.68 -13.00 12.56
N ASP A 71 -9.02 -12.87 13.72
CA ASP A 71 -9.53 -12.14 14.89
C ASP A 71 -8.42 -11.34 15.60
N PRO A 72 -7.75 -10.39 14.92
CA PRO A 72 -6.60 -9.65 15.45
C PRO A 72 -6.92 -8.86 16.72
N THR A 73 -8.18 -8.53 16.96
CA THR A 73 -8.64 -7.75 18.11
C THR A 73 -9.34 -8.58 19.19
N LYS A 74 -9.37 -9.91 19.01
CA LYS A 74 -9.96 -10.89 19.94
C LYS A 74 -11.40 -10.56 20.35
N LYS A 75 -12.22 -10.16 19.37
CA LYS A 75 -13.60 -9.70 19.57
C LYS A 75 -14.67 -10.59 18.97
N TYR A 76 -14.27 -11.67 18.29
CA TYR A 76 -15.21 -12.63 17.71
C TYR A 76 -15.24 -13.92 18.50
N PHE A 77 -14.11 -14.57 18.71
CA PHE A 77 -14.05 -15.88 19.39
C PHE A 77 -14.07 -15.74 20.92
N LEU A 78 -14.71 -16.74 21.56
CA LEU A 78 -14.61 -16.95 22.99
C LEU A 78 -13.37 -17.77 23.35
N GLN A 79 -12.93 -17.71 24.60
CA GLN A 79 -11.85 -18.59 25.10
C GLN A 79 -12.19 -20.07 24.89
N SER A 80 -13.46 -20.46 25.12
CA SER A 80 -13.91 -21.85 24.87
C SER A 80 -13.78 -22.29 23.41
N ASP A 81 -13.90 -21.38 22.43
CA ASP A 81 -13.65 -21.68 21.04
C ASP A 81 -12.16 -21.94 20.81
N MET A 82 -11.32 -21.11 21.40
CA MET A 82 -9.87 -21.27 21.32
C MET A 82 -9.39 -22.56 21.96
N ASP A 83 -9.99 -22.95 23.09
CA ASP A 83 -9.69 -24.24 23.77
C ASP A 83 -10.10 -25.45 22.91
N GLU A 84 -11.23 -25.34 22.18
CA GLU A 84 -11.63 -26.34 21.22
C GLU A 84 -10.68 -26.43 20.04
N PHE A 85 -10.27 -25.30 19.48
CA PHE A 85 -9.34 -25.23 18.35
C PHE A 85 -7.91 -25.64 18.71
N ALA A 86 -7.51 -25.49 19.96
CA ALA A 86 -6.17 -25.87 20.44
C ALA A 86 -5.83 -27.35 20.18
N LYS A 87 -6.83 -28.23 20.03
CA LYS A 87 -6.64 -29.65 19.65
C LYS A 87 -5.97 -29.83 18.29
N HIS A 88 -6.06 -28.84 17.43
CA HIS A 88 -5.49 -28.83 16.09
C HIS A 88 -4.12 -28.15 16.00
N ARG A 89 -3.64 -27.54 17.08
CA ARG A 89 -2.43 -26.70 17.09
C ARG A 89 -1.21 -27.39 16.48
N ASN A 90 -1.02 -28.68 16.75
CA ASN A 90 0.11 -29.48 16.26
C ASN A 90 -0.25 -30.39 15.07
N LEU A 91 -1.37 -30.14 14.38
CA LEU A 91 -1.85 -30.99 13.28
C LEU A 91 -1.95 -30.23 11.94
N LEU A 92 -1.58 -28.95 11.92
CA LEU A 92 -1.75 -28.13 10.71
C LEU A 92 -0.77 -28.52 9.61
N ASP A 93 0.41 -29.02 9.94
CA ASP A 93 1.35 -29.63 9.02
C ASP A 93 0.78 -30.91 8.39
N ASP A 94 0.15 -31.76 9.18
CA ASP A 94 -0.55 -32.96 8.73
C ASP A 94 -1.71 -32.61 7.77
N TYR A 95 -2.51 -31.58 8.12
CA TYR A 95 -3.60 -31.12 7.25
C TYR A 95 -3.07 -30.53 5.95
N LEU A 96 -1.98 -29.77 5.97
CA LEU A 96 -1.34 -29.28 4.74
C LEU A 96 -0.83 -30.44 3.89
N ASN A 97 -0.20 -31.45 4.51
CA ASN A 97 0.34 -32.61 3.81
C ASN A 97 -0.75 -33.45 3.13
N LYS A 98 -1.94 -33.53 3.74
CA LYS A 98 -3.08 -34.32 3.25
C LYS A 98 -4.07 -33.49 2.43
N GLY A 99 -3.95 -32.15 2.43
CA GLY A 99 -4.95 -31.25 1.86
C GLY A 99 -6.27 -31.26 2.65
N ASP A 100 -6.21 -31.47 3.98
CA ASP A 100 -7.39 -31.60 4.82
C ASP A 100 -7.92 -30.23 5.26
N LEU A 101 -9.22 -30.04 5.12
CA LEU A 101 -9.93 -28.79 5.41
C LEU A 101 -10.69 -28.79 6.74
N ILE A 102 -10.51 -29.84 7.58
CA ILE A 102 -11.29 -29.98 8.83
C ILE A 102 -11.16 -28.74 9.69
N PHE A 103 -9.95 -28.33 10.01
CA PHE A 103 -9.69 -27.16 10.86
C PHE A 103 -10.22 -25.87 10.25
N TYR A 104 -9.96 -25.65 8.95
CA TYR A 104 -10.46 -24.48 8.24
C TYR A 104 -12.00 -24.39 8.30
N LYS A 105 -12.71 -25.49 8.01
CA LYS A 105 -14.17 -25.52 8.05
C LYS A 105 -14.70 -25.25 9.45
N GLN A 106 -14.12 -25.91 10.46
CA GLN A 106 -14.54 -25.74 11.86
C GLN A 106 -14.37 -24.28 12.33
N THR A 107 -13.24 -23.65 12.05
CA THR A 107 -12.97 -22.28 12.49
C THR A 107 -13.83 -21.26 11.74
N ILE A 108 -14.03 -21.43 10.43
CA ILE A 108 -14.85 -20.51 9.64
C ILE A 108 -16.35 -20.67 9.97
N ASP A 109 -16.85 -21.88 10.14
CA ASP A 109 -18.24 -22.08 10.53
C ASP A 109 -18.50 -21.45 11.91
N ARG A 110 -17.59 -21.66 12.88
CA ARG A 110 -17.66 -21.02 14.21
C ARG A 110 -17.59 -19.47 14.10
N LEU A 111 -16.74 -18.95 13.23
CA LEU A 111 -16.65 -17.49 13.01
C LEU A 111 -17.98 -16.90 12.53
N TYR A 112 -18.66 -17.57 11.58
CA TYR A 112 -19.98 -17.13 11.11
C TYR A 112 -21.04 -17.23 12.22
N GLU A 113 -21.05 -18.30 13.02
CA GLU A 113 -21.93 -18.46 14.18
C GLU A 113 -21.71 -17.29 15.18
N ARG A 114 -20.47 -16.96 15.51
CA ARG A 114 -20.14 -15.87 16.42
C ARG A 114 -20.55 -14.51 15.86
N VAL A 115 -20.35 -14.28 14.56
CA VAL A 115 -20.79 -13.05 13.91
C VAL A 115 -22.32 -12.90 13.97
N ASP A 116 -23.09 -13.98 13.80
CA ASP A 116 -24.54 -13.93 13.94
C ASP A 116 -25.00 -13.66 15.38
N GLU A 117 -24.31 -14.25 16.36
CA GLU A 117 -24.57 -13.97 17.78
C GLU A 117 -24.24 -12.51 18.14
N ILE A 118 -23.11 -12.02 17.68
CA ILE A 118 -22.66 -10.64 17.95
C ILE A 118 -23.57 -9.63 17.26
N ASP A 119 -24.03 -9.89 16.04
CA ASP A 119 -25.00 -9.04 15.36
C ASP A 119 -26.27 -8.86 16.21
N LYS A 120 -26.81 -9.96 16.79
CA LYS A 120 -27.94 -9.91 17.74
C LYS A 120 -27.59 -9.16 19.03
N MET A 121 -26.40 -9.40 19.59
CA MET A 121 -25.91 -8.69 20.79
C MET A 121 -25.83 -7.18 20.55
N THR A 122 -25.31 -6.75 19.41
CA THR A 122 -25.20 -5.31 19.10
C THR A 122 -26.57 -4.67 18.89
N GLN A 123 -27.54 -5.38 18.31
CA GLN A 123 -28.92 -4.91 18.24
C GLN A 123 -29.54 -4.73 19.63
N ASP A 124 -29.31 -5.66 20.56
CA ASP A 124 -29.74 -5.54 21.95
C ASP A 124 -29.06 -4.36 22.66
N ILE A 125 -27.75 -4.16 22.47
CA ILE A 125 -27.04 -2.99 23.02
C ILE A 125 -27.66 -1.68 22.53
N PHE A 126 -27.94 -1.55 21.23
CA PHE A 126 -28.57 -0.34 20.66
C PHE A 126 -30.05 -0.18 20.99
N SER A 127 -30.74 -1.23 21.49
CA SER A 127 -32.10 -1.12 21.96
C SER A 127 -32.25 -0.43 23.34
N LYS A 128 -31.12 -0.27 24.05
CA LYS A 128 -31.02 0.30 25.39
C LYS A 128 -30.30 1.64 25.36
N PRO A 129 -30.58 2.57 26.27
CA PRO A 129 -29.80 3.80 26.39
C PRO A 129 -28.32 3.48 26.67
N ILE A 130 -27.43 4.05 25.86
CA ILE A 130 -25.98 3.88 26.03
C ILE A 130 -25.48 4.97 26.98
N ASN A 131 -25.09 4.56 28.20
CA ASN A 131 -24.55 5.46 29.19
C ASN A 131 -23.07 5.75 28.88
N LEU A 132 -22.75 7.01 28.60
CA LEU A 132 -21.39 7.50 28.32
C LEU A 132 -20.74 8.18 29.53
N ASP A 133 -21.39 8.17 30.71
CA ASP A 133 -20.87 8.82 31.92
C ASP A 133 -20.19 7.82 32.87
N GLU A 134 -20.21 6.53 32.54
CA GLU A 134 -19.55 5.46 33.32
C GLU A 134 -18.02 5.59 33.22
N ASN A 135 -17.34 5.34 34.36
CA ASN A 135 -15.88 5.30 34.41
C ASN A 135 -15.36 3.92 33.95
N GLU A 136 -15.32 3.72 32.66
CA GLU A 136 -14.77 2.52 32.00
C GLU A 136 -13.59 2.89 31.14
N GLU A 137 -12.77 1.90 30.80
CA GLU A 137 -11.64 2.03 29.87
C GLU A 137 -11.81 1.05 28.69
N PHE A 138 -11.32 1.46 27.53
CA PHE A 138 -11.19 0.62 26.34
C PHE A 138 -9.73 0.37 26.02
N ILE A 139 -9.36 -0.89 25.84
CA ILE A 139 -8.00 -1.29 25.47
C ILE A 139 -7.83 -1.05 23.97
N LEU A 140 -6.88 -0.20 23.60
CA LEU A 140 -6.53 0.11 22.22
C LEU A 140 -5.54 -0.91 21.64
N GLU A 141 -4.58 -1.38 22.43
CA GLU A 141 -3.52 -2.31 22.02
C GLU A 141 -4.06 -3.76 22.01
N PRO A 142 -4.19 -4.41 20.84
CA PRO A 142 -4.76 -5.75 20.72
C PRO A 142 -3.98 -6.84 21.47
N LYS A 143 -2.66 -6.67 21.61
CA LYS A 143 -1.79 -7.65 22.30
C LYS A 143 -2.13 -7.76 23.80
N LEU A 144 -2.69 -6.71 24.39
CA LEU A 144 -3.12 -6.69 25.79
C LEU A 144 -4.51 -7.32 26.01
N LYS A 145 -5.21 -7.70 24.94
CA LYS A 145 -6.53 -8.33 25.04
C LYS A 145 -6.42 -9.84 25.15
N ASN A 146 -7.34 -10.42 25.92
CA ASN A 146 -7.62 -11.85 25.93
C ASN A 146 -8.93 -12.13 25.20
N HIS A 147 -9.13 -13.35 24.71
CA HIS A 147 -10.44 -13.78 24.26
C HIS A 147 -11.45 -13.74 25.42
N PRO A 148 -12.67 -13.22 25.21
CA PRO A 148 -13.70 -13.22 26.24
C PRO A 148 -13.98 -14.63 26.77
N ALA A 149 -14.03 -14.81 28.09
CA ALA A 149 -14.26 -16.12 28.70
C ALA A 149 -15.68 -16.66 28.41
N ASN A 150 -16.64 -15.78 28.22
CA ASN A 150 -18.04 -16.14 27.99
C ASN A 150 -18.80 -15.06 27.21
N LYS A 151 -20.06 -15.35 26.86
CA LYS A 151 -20.93 -14.44 26.10
C LYS A 151 -21.21 -13.11 26.81
N LYS A 152 -21.16 -13.07 28.15
CA LYS A 152 -21.35 -11.83 28.90
C LYS A 152 -20.15 -10.91 28.73
N GLU A 153 -18.94 -11.43 28.85
CA GLU A 153 -17.72 -10.66 28.61
C GLU A 153 -17.62 -10.20 27.16
N LEU A 154 -18.01 -11.06 26.21
CA LEU A 154 -18.08 -10.69 24.79
C LEU A 154 -19.06 -9.53 24.55
N TYR A 155 -20.24 -9.56 25.20
CA TYR A 155 -21.22 -8.48 25.17
C TYR A 155 -20.64 -7.18 25.77
N ASP A 156 -19.95 -7.26 26.90
CA ASP A 156 -19.34 -6.11 27.56
C ASP A 156 -18.22 -5.51 26.71
N GLU A 157 -17.38 -6.32 26.05
CA GLU A 157 -16.36 -5.84 25.12
C GLU A 157 -16.97 -5.15 23.88
N TRP A 158 -18.05 -5.69 23.31
CA TRP A 158 -18.76 -5.03 22.23
C TRP A 158 -19.46 -3.74 22.66
N LYS A 159 -19.99 -3.69 23.88
CA LYS A 159 -20.56 -2.46 24.47
C LYS A 159 -19.48 -1.38 24.59
N LYS A 160 -18.28 -1.72 25.07
CA LYS A 160 -17.14 -0.80 25.15
C LYS A 160 -16.67 -0.34 23.77
N TYR A 161 -16.58 -1.25 22.81
CA TYR A 161 -16.24 -0.91 21.43
C TYR A 161 -17.24 0.07 20.79
N ILE A 162 -18.54 -0.14 21.01
CA ILE A 162 -19.61 0.76 20.57
C ILE A 162 -19.47 2.13 21.24
N LYS A 163 -19.32 2.19 22.56
CA LYS A 163 -19.10 3.45 23.31
C LYS A 163 -17.91 4.23 22.76
N TYR A 164 -16.79 3.56 22.53
CA TYR A 164 -15.58 4.19 21.97
C TYR A 164 -15.87 4.84 20.60
N ASN A 165 -16.53 4.13 19.70
CA ASN A 165 -16.85 4.67 18.38
C ASN A 165 -17.85 5.84 18.46
N ILE A 166 -18.85 5.78 19.35
CA ILE A 166 -19.77 6.88 19.59
C ILE A 166 -19.03 8.12 20.10
N LEU A 167 -18.11 7.96 21.06
CA LEU A 167 -17.31 9.07 21.57
C LEU A 167 -16.43 9.70 20.48
N GLN A 168 -15.81 8.88 19.62
CA GLN A 168 -15.06 9.38 18.47
C GLN A 168 -15.93 10.17 17.48
N GLU A 169 -17.17 9.71 17.23
CA GLU A 169 -18.07 10.41 16.30
C GLU A 169 -18.58 11.72 16.90
N ILE A 170 -18.90 11.77 18.21
CA ILE A 170 -19.24 13.02 18.93
C ILE A 170 -18.07 14.03 18.80
N GLU A 171 -16.84 13.57 19.01
CA GLU A 171 -15.65 14.41 18.86
C GLU A 171 -15.48 14.90 17.42
N THR A 172 -15.67 14.03 16.43
CA THR A 172 -15.60 14.36 15.00
C THR A 172 -16.63 15.44 14.64
N MET A 173 -17.87 15.33 15.10
CA MET A 173 -18.91 16.34 14.91
C MET A 173 -18.54 17.65 15.55
N THR A 174 -18.01 17.60 16.78
CA THR A 174 -17.59 18.79 17.53
C THR A 174 -16.43 19.51 16.83
N SER A 175 -15.43 18.75 16.40
CA SER A 175 -14.29 19.30 15.63
C SER A 175 -14.70 19.93 14.31
N LYS A 176 -15.64 19.33 13.57
CA LYS A 176 -16.17 19.89 12.33
C LYS A 176 -16.89 21.21 12.57
N GLU A 177 -17.73 21.29 13.63
CA GLU A 177 -18.42 22.54 14.00
C GLU A 177 -17.45 23.65 14.40
N GLU A 178 -16.41 23.32 15.21
CA GLU A 178 -15.37 24.26 15.61
C GLU A 178 -14.64 24.81 14.38
N ALA A 179 -14.23 23.93 13.45
CA ALA A 179 -13.57 24.33 12.22
C ALA A 179 -14.44 25.22 11.31
N GLN A 180 -15.77 24.96 11.26
CA GLN A 180 -16.71 25.80 10.53
C GLN A 180 -16.90 27.16 11.20
N LYS A 181 -16.94 27.22 12.53
CA LYS A 181 -16.98 28.48 13.28
C LYS A 181 -15.72 29.30 13.05
N GLU A 182 -14.53 28.71 13.18
CA GLU A 182 -13.25 29.39 12.90
C GLU A 182 -13.23 29.97 11.46
N LYS A 183 -13.74 29.21 10.47
CA LYS A 183 -13.84 29.67 9.09
C LYS A 183 -14.82 30.83 8.94
N ARG A 184 -16.01 30.74 9.55
CA ARG A 184 -17.02 31.80 9.55
C ARG A 184 -16.44 33.07 10.16
N ASP A 185 -15.81 32.97 11.33
CA ASP A 185 -15.28 34.12 12.04
C ASP A 185 -14.12 34.76 11.25
N SER A 186 -13.32 33.99 10.54
CA SER A 186 -12.32 34.49 9.60
C SER A 186 -12.95 35.25 8.42
N VAL A 187 -14.04 34.73 7.83
CA VAL A 187 -14.78 35.38 6.73
C VAL A 187 -15.39 36.71 7.20
N ILE A 188 -15.96 36.74 8.39
CA ILE A 188 -16.51 37.97 9.00
C ILE A 188 -15.41 39.00 9.27
N ALA A 189 -14.28 38.56 9.87
CA ALA A 189 -13.16 39.45 10.19
C ALA A 189 -12.54 40.11 8.92
N HIS A 190 -12.57 39.37 7.78
CA HIS A 190 -12.08 39.89 6.49
C HIS A 190 -13.15 40.65 5.67
N ARG A 191 -14.37 40.83 6.23
CA ARG A 191 -15.51 41.49 5.56
C ARG A 191 -15.88 40.89 4.20
N LEU A 192 -15.74 39.57 4.05
CA LEU A 192 -16.14 38.87 2.85
C LEU A 192 -17.67 38.70 2.83
N LYS A 193 -18.27 38.74 1.63
CA LYS A 193 -19.76 38.69 1.48
C LYS A 193 -20.40 37.35 1.72
N ASP A 194 -19.64 36.27 1.87
CA ASP A 194 -20.16 34.92 2.05
C ASP A 194 -20.62 34.68 3.49
N THR A 195 -21.89 34.45 3.70
CA THR A 195 -22.46 34.01 4.99
C THR A 195 -22.35 32.50 5.13
N ILE A 196 -21.50 32.04 6.04
CA ILE A 196 -21.41 30.62 6.41
C ILE A 196 -22.39 30.38 7.57
N ASN A 197 -23.50 29.68 7.28
CA ASN A 197 -24.42 29.27 8.32
C ASN A 197 -23.91 28.00 9.00
N VAL A 198 -23.48 28.11 10.27
CA VAL A 198 -23.00 26.97 11.06
C VAL A 198 -24.13 26.44 11.92
N LYS A 199 -24.71 25.30 11.54
CA LYS A 199 -25.66 24.59 12.38
C LYS A 199 -24.90 23.91 13.52
N THR A 200 -25.07 24.39 14.74
CA THR A 200 -24.51 23.77 15.96
C THR A 200 -25.54 22.81 16.54
N LEU A 201 -25.13 21.57 16.79
CA LEU A 201 -25.94 20.59 17.48
C LEU A 201 -25.70 20.66 18.99
N SER A 202 -26.76 20.46 19.79
CA SER A 202 -26.62 20.24 21.23
C SER A 202 -25.86 18.95 21.50
N LEU A 203 -25.34 18.79 22.72
CA LEU A 203 -24.64 17.55 23.10
C LEU A 203 -25.55 16.33 22.96
N GLU A 204 -26.82 16.47 23.33
CA GLU A 204 -27.78 15.36 23.24
C GLU A 204 -28.11 15.01 21.78
N GLU A 205 -28.26 16.00 20.91
CA GLU A 205 -28.41 15.75 19.46
C GLU A 205 -27.19 15.05 18.88
N LYS A 206 -25.96 15.40 19.32
CA LYS A 206 -24.74 14.72 18.90
C LYS A 206 -24.68 13.28 19.39
N LYS A 207 -25.04 13.02 20.65
CA LYS A 207 -25.13 11.65 21.19
C LYS A 207 -26.09 10.78 20.38
N ASN A 208 -27.29 11.28 20.13
CA ASN A 208 -28.31 10.55 19.37
C ASN A 208 -27.86 10.28 17.94
N LYS A 209 -27.34 11.31 17.26
CA LYS A 209 -26.85 11.18 15.89
C LYS A 209 -25.64 10.25 15.78
N ALA A 210 -24.67 10.36 16.67
CA ALA A 210 -23.51 9.47 16.71
C ALA A 210 -23.95 8.02 16.94
N THR A 211 -24.89 7.79 17.87
CA THR A 211 -25.42 6.44 18.15
C THR A 211 -26.06 5.83 16.91
N GLU A 212 -26.89 6.57 16.17
CA GLU A 212 -27.52 6.06 14.94
C GLU A 212 -26.47 5.83 13.83
N GLU A 213 -25.51 6.73 13.64
CA GLU A 213 -24.44 6.54 12.64
C GLU A 213 -23.59 5.30 12.94
N ILE A 214 -23.23 5.07 14.20
CA ILE A 214 -22.46 3.87 14.60
C ILE A 214 -23.30 2.60 14.48
N LYS A 215 -24.58 2.64 14.83
CA LYS A 215 -25.52 1.52 14.61
C LYS A 215 -25.61 1.13 13.14
N GLU A 216 -25.78 2.11 12.23
CA GLU A 216 -25.77 1.88 10.78
C GLU A 216 -24.42 1.26 10.33
N LEU A 217 -23.30 1.82 10.79
CA LEU A 217 -21.96 1.35 10.44
C LEU A 217 -21.75 -0.13 10.84
N ILE A 218 -22.09 -0.49 12.08
CA ILE A 218 -21.93 -1.86 12.60
C ILE A 218 -22.87 -2.83 11.85
N SER A 219 -24.14 -2.46 11.66
CA SER A 219 -25.07 -3.28 10.87
C SER A 219 -24.56 -3.52 9.46
N HIS A 220 -24.00 -2.49 8.82
CA HIS A 220 -23.41 -2.58 7.48
C HIS A 220 -22.19 -3.50 7.46
N THR A 221 -21.35 -3.42 8.51
CA THR A 221 -20.16 -4.28 8.67
C THR A 221 -20.55 -5.75 8.72
N PHE A 222 -21.57 -6.12 9.52
CA PHE A 222 -22.02 -7.50 9.59
C PHE A 222 -22.68 -7.98 8.29
N LYS A 223 -23.45 -7.13 7.62
CA LYS A 223 -24.02 -7.46 6.30
C LYS A 223 -22.93 -7.77 5.26
N ARG A 224 -21.86 -6.99 5.25
CA ARG A 224 -20.69 -7.24 4.37
C ARG A 224 -19.96 -8.51 4.75
N PHE A 225 -19.74 -8.74 6.05
CA PHE A 225 -19.09 -9.94 6.55
C PHE A 225 -19.82 -11.20 6.08
N LYS A 226 -21.16 -11.24 6.23
CA LYS A 226 -21.99 -12.38 5.81
C LYS A 226 -22.00 -12.62 4.30
N LYS A 227 -21.68 -11.61 3.48
CA LYS A 227 -21.54 -11.75 2.02
C LYS A 227 -20.18 -12.29 1.58
N ARG A 228 -19.17 -12.24 2.45
CA ARG A 228 -17.84 -12.74 2.11
C ARG A 228 -17.89 -14.24 1.91
N LYS A 229 -17.29 -14.72 0.82
CA LYS A 229 -17.30 -16.16 0.47
C LYS A 229 -16.31 -16.93 1.32
N LYS A 230 -16.57 -18.21 1.57
CA LYS A 230 -15.61 -19.10 2.25
C LYS A 230 -14.25 -19.13 1.52
N MET A 231 -14.23 -19.10 0.18
CA MET A 231 -12.99 -19.04 -0.60
C MET A 231 -12.13 -17.79 -0.32
N ASP A 232 -12.74 -16.67 0.01
CA ASP A 232 -11.99 -15.43 0.38
C ASP A 232 -11.28 -15.60 1.74
N TRP A 233 -11.91 -16.31 2.68
CA TRP A 233 -11.30 -16.69 3.96
C TRP A 233 -10.22 -17.75 3.80
N PHE A 234 -10.35 -18.60 2.78
CA PHE A 234 -9.37 -19.62 2.49
C PHE A 234 -8.02 -19.04 2.08
N SER A 235 -8.00 -17.90 1.37
CA SER A 235 -6.75 -17.17 1.09
C SER A 235 -6.04 -16.72 2.37
N VAL A 236 -6.80 -16.28 3.39
CA VAL A 236 -6.26 -15.91 4.71
C VAL A 236 -5.66 -17.15 5.39
N TYR A 237 -6.37 -18.27 5.35
CA TYR A 237 -5.89 -19.55 5.90
C TYR A 237 -4.60 -20.02 5.22
N MET A 238 -4.53 -19.95 3.88
CA MET A 238 -3.32 -20.32 3.15
C MET A 238 -2.14 -19.40 3.45
N ASN A 239 -2.41 -18.08 3.63
CA ASN A 239 -1.36 -17.14 3.97
C ASN A 239 -0.79 -17.36 5.38
N ALA A 240 -1.59 -17.86 6.32
CA ALA A 240 -1.06 -18.28 7.62
C ALA A 240 0.02 -19.36 7.51
N TYR A 241 -0.07 -20.28 6.54
CA TYR A 241 0.96 -21.29 6.25
C TYR A 241 2.19 -20.70 5.58
N THR A 242 1.97 -19.85 4.59
CA THR A 242 3.07 -19.38 3.74
C THR A 242 3.92 -18.33 4.44
N GLU A 243 3.32 -17.48 5.27
CA GLU A 243 4.00 -16.41 6.02
C GLU A 243 4.88 -16.92 7.16
N VAL A 244 4.76 -18.19 7.56
CA VAL A 244 5.73 -18.83 8.45
C VAL A 244 7.12 -18.90 7.81
N PHE A 245 7.24 -19.01 6.49
CA PHE A 245 8.51 -19.05 5.79
C PHE A 245 9.19 -17.67 5.76
N ASP A 246 8.45 -16.66 5.33
CA ASP A 246 8.82 -15.24 5.37
C ASP A 246 7.59 -14.36 5.05
N PRO A 247 7.59 -13.06 5.41
CA PRO A 247 6.43 -12.18 5.25
C PRO A 247 6.08 -11.83 3.79
N HIS A 248 6.86 -12.29 2.81
CA HIS A 248 6.67 -12.00 1.39
C HIS A 248 6.27 -13.24 0.58
N THR A 249 6.22 -14.40 1.21
CA THR A 249 5.73 -15.65 0.62
C THR A 249 4.24 -15.76 0.89
N ASN A 250 3.43 -15.53 -0.16
CA ASN A 250 1.98 -15.41 -0.03
C ASN A 250 1.24 -16.16 -1.15
N TYR A 251 0.14 -16.80 -0.80
CA TYR A 251 -0.84 -17.28 -1.76
C TYR A 251 -1.66 -16.11 -2.30
N PHE A 252 -1.75 -16.02 -3.60
CA PHE A 252 -2.59 -15.07 -4.33
C PHE A 252 -3.74 -15.82 -4.98
N SER A 253 -4.97 -15.49 -4.60
CA SER A 253 -6.12 -15.94 -5.36
C SER A 253 -6.04 -15.42 -6.80
N PRO A 254 -6.78 -16.00 -7.77
CA PRO A 254 -6.81 -15.49 -9.14
C PRO A 254 -7.07 -13.98 -9.22
N LYS A 255 -7.96 -13.46 -8.37
CA LYS A 255 -8.27 -12.04 -8.26
C LYS A 255 -7.07 -11.23 -7.74
N ASP A 256 -6.45 -11.68 -6.65
CA ASP A 256 -5.34 -10.94 -6.04
C ASP A 256 -4.15 -10.88 -7.01
N LYS A 257 -3.96 -11.94 -7.81
CA LYS A 257 -2.94 -11.97 -8.87
C LYS A 257 -3.26 -10.98 -9.99
N GLU A 258 -4.50 -10.94 -10.48
CA GLU A 258 -4.95 -9.96 -11.48
C GLU A 258 -4.77 -8.51 -10.99
N ASP A 259 -5.17 -8.24 -9.74
CA ASP A 259 -5.01 -6.92 -9.13
C ASP A 259 -3.52 -6.55 -8.96
N PHE A 260 -2.67 -7.51 -8.59
CA PHE A 260 -1.21 -7.33 -8.52
C PHE A 260 -0.62 -7.00 -9.88
N ASP A 261 -0.94 -7.78 -10.92
CA ASP A 261 -0.42 -7.57 -12.28
C ASP A 261 -0.85 -6.21 -12.83
N THR A 262 -2.10 -5.83 -12.62
CA THR A 262 -2.65 -4.52 -12.98
C THR A 262 -1.88 -3.37 -12.34
N ASN A 263 -1.63 -3.46 -11.03
CA ASN A 263 -0.90 -2.43 -10.30
C ASN A 263 0.57 -2.39 -10.72
N PHE A 264 1.17 -3.54 -10.96
CA PHE A 264 2.57 -3.67 -11.33
C PHE A 264 2.85 -3.15 -12.75
N ALA A 265 1.95 -3.43 -13.70
CA ALA A 265 2.03 -2.91 -15.07
C ALA A 265 1.60 -1.44 -15.18
N GLY A 266 0.95 -0.87 -14.16
CA GLY A 266 0.45 0.50 -14.16
C GLY A 266 -0.68 0.75 -15.17
N LYS A 267 -1.42 -0.30 -15.55
CA LYS A 267 -2.51 -0.24 -16.52
C LYS A 267 -3.65 -1.19 -16.17
N VAL A 268 -4.86 -0.85 -16.58
CA VAL A 268 -6.04 -1.69 -16.38
C VAL A 268 -6.91 -1.68 -17.63
N ILE A 269 -7.49 -2.82 -18.00
CA ILE A 269 -8.49 -2.87 -19.06
C ILE A 269 -9.87 -2.62 -18.43
N GLY A 270 -10.51 -1.51 -18.84
CA GLY A 270 -11.79 -1.12 -18.27
C GLY A 270 -12.33 0.18 -18.83
N ILE A 271 -13.09 0.88 -18.01
CA ILE A 271 -13.78 2.13 -18.39
C ILE A 271 -13.07 3.40 -17.91
N GLY A 272 -12.04 3.28 -17.06
CA GLY A 272 -11.29 4.43 -16.52
C GLY A 272 -12.10 5.25 -15.51
N ALA A 273 -12.71 4.57 -14.55
CA ALA A 273 -13.40 5.21 -13.43
C ALA A 273 -13.11 4.44 -12.13
N GLN A 274 -12.95 5.16 -11.03
CA GLN A 274 -12.97 4.55 -9.70
C GLN A 274 -14.41 4.22 -9.30
N ILE A 275 -14.59 3.13 -8.57
CA ILE A 275 -15.88 2.78 -7.98
C ILE A 275 -15.77 2.93 -6.46
N GLN A 276 -16.74 3.61 -5.86
CA GLN A 276 -16.80 3.88 -4.42
C GLN A 276 -18.09 3.32 -3.85
N GLU A 277 -18.01 2.71 -2.68
CA GLU A 277 -19.18 2.30 -1.92
C GLU A 277 -19.55 3.35 -0.86
N LYS A 278 -20.82 3.69 -0.79
CA LYS A 278 -21.38 4.53 0.27
C LYS A 278 -22.72 3.96 0.71
N LYS A 279 -22.82 3.55 1.97
CA LYS A 279 -24.08 3.01 2.57
C LYS A 279 -24.72 1.88 1.73
N GLY A 280 -23.92 0.93 1.26
CA GLY A 280 -24.39 -0.24 0.47
C GLY A 280 -24.74 0.06 -0.98
N HIS A 281 -24.39 1.22 -1.49
CA HIS A 281 -24.57 1.59 -2.88
C HIS A 281 -23.23 1.93 -3.54
N LEU A 282 -23.11 1.56 -4.80
CA LEU A 282 -21.93 1.82 -5.61
C LEU A 282 -22.09 3.12 -6.39
N TYR A 283 -21.05 3.94 -6.37
CA TYR A 283 -21.02 5.23 -7.05
C TYR A 283 -19.80 5.32 -7.96
N MET A 284 -19.99 6.06 -9.05
CA MET A 284 -18.88 6.49 -9.89
C MET A 284 -18.02 7.49 -9.11
N GLY A 285 -16.76 7.19 -8.90
CA GLY A 285 -15.77 8.09 -8.35
C GLY A 285 -15.09 8.93 -9.45
N PRO A 286 -13.86 9.45 -9.19
CA PRO A 286 -13.09 10.19 -10.18
C PRO A 286 -12.91 9.41 -11.47
N LEU A 287 -13.02 10.13 -12.61
CA LEU A 287 -12.83 9.58 -13.94
C LEU A 287 -11.40 9.87 -14.42
N VAL A 288 -10.79 8.86 -15.06
CA VAL A 288 -9.49 9.03 -15.71
C VAL A 288 -9.70 9.81 -17.01
N VAL A 289 -9.03 10.94 -17.15
CA VAL A 289 -9.13 11.80 -18.34
C VAL A 289 -8.66 11.04 -19.57
N GLY A 290 -9.44 11.13 -20.64
CA GLY A 290 -9.15 10.42 -21.90
C GLY A 290 -9.58 8.96 -21.94
N ALA A 291 -10.07 8.37 -20.83
CA ALA A 291 -10.59 7.00 -20.79
C ALA A 291 -12.08 6.93 -21.22
N PRO A 292 -12.63 5.73 -21.49
CA PRO A 292 -13.98 5.56 -22.04
C PRO A 292 -15.09 6.28 -21.28
N ALA A 293 -15.10 6.17 -19.94
CA ALA A 293 -16.12 6.82 -19.11
C ALA A 293 -16.07 8.35 -19.27
N TRP A 294 -14.86 8.92 -19.26
CA TRP A 294 -14.64 10.36 -19.47
C TRP A 294 -15.00 10.81 -20.88
N LYS A 295 -14.58 10.06 -21.91
CA LYS A 295 -14.88 10.34 -23.34
C LYS A 295 -16.38 10.33 -23.62
N SER A 296 -17.14 9.50 -22.94
CA SER A 296 -18.58 9.36 -23.15
C SER A 296 -19.35 10.65 -22.89
N LYS A 297 -18.85 11.53 -22.00
CA LYS A 297 -19.54 12.73 -21.51
C LYS A 297 -20.91 12.45 -20.87
N GLN A 298 -21.21 11.18 -20.60
CA GLN A 298 -22.49 10.72 -20.07
C GLN A 298 -22.40 10.27 -18.61
N ILE A 299 -21.18 10.13 -18.10
CA ILE A 299 -20.88 9.69 -16.73
C ILE A 299 -20.30 10.85 -15.96
N SER A 300 -20.69 10.99 -14.70
CA SER A 300 -20.18 12.00 -13.78
C SER A 300 -19.83 11.35 -12.44
N GLU A 301 -18.87 11.94 -11.75
CA GLU A 301 -18.57 11.55 -10.37
C GLU A 301 -19.82 11.73 -9.49
N GLY A 302 -20.12 10.71 -8.69
CA GLY A 302 -21.30 10.64 -7.83
C GLY A 302 -22.55 10.04 -8.48
N ASP A 303 -22.51 9.63 -9.76
CA ASP A 303 -23.59 8.83 -10.35
C ASP A 303 -23.66 7.47 -9.65
N LYS A 304 -24.87 7.01 -9.28
CA LYS A 304 -25.09 5.75 -8.60
C LYS A 304 -25.24 4.62 -9.61
N ILE A 305 -24.52 3.53 -9.43
CA ILE A 305 -24.57 2.37 -10.31
C ILE A 305 -25.69 1.43 -9.83
N LEU A 306 -26.68 1.19 -10.67
CA LEU A 306 -27.80 0.30 -10.38
C LEU A 306 -27.60 -1.08 -10.96
N LYS A 307 -27.20 -1.16 -12.24
CA LYS A 307 -27.00 -2.43 -12.95
C LYS A 307 -25.80 -2.37 -13.87
N VAL A 308 -25.22 -3.53 -14.14
CA VAL A 308 -24.12 -3.73 -15.10
C VAL A 308 -24.48 -4.87 -16.04
N LYS A 309 -24.37 -4.65 -17.35
CA LYS A 309 -24.43 -5.67 -18.39
C LYS A 309 -22.99 -5.93 -18.88
N ALA A 310 -22.40 -7.00 -18.38
CA ALA A 310 -20.97 -7.28 -18.56
C ALA A 310 -20.58 -7.68 -20.00
N LYS A 311 -21.50 -8.30 -20.75
CA LYS A 311 -21.33 -8.74 -22.16
C LYS A 311 -22.62 -8.51 -22.93
N PRO A 312 -22.59 -8.29 -24.25
CA PRO A 312 -23.78 -8.05 -25.07
C PRO A 312 -24.89 -9.13 -24.92
N ASN A 313 -24.48 -10.40 -24.78
CA ASN A 313 -25.40 -11.55 -24.70
C ASN A 313 -25.79 -11.94 -23.24
N LYS A 314 -25.41 -11.14 -22.23
CA LYS A 314 -25.77 -11.34 -20.82
C LYS A 314 -26.90 -10.40 -20.41
N GLU A 315 -27.68 -10.80 -19.43
CA GLU A 315 -28.67 -9.91 -18.79
C GLU A 315 -27.99 -8.86 -17.91
N HIS A 316 -28.76 -7.82 -17.56
CA HIS A 316 -28.33 -6.80 -16.62
C HIS A 316 -28.26 -7.36 -15.20
N THR A 317 -27.10 -7.40 -14.62
CA THR A 317 -26.89 -7.78 -13.22
C THR A 317 -27.17 -6.58 -12.32
N ASN A 318 -28.06 -6.74 -11.34
CA ASN A 318 -28.28 -5.74 -10.30
C ASN A 318 -27.07 -5.71 -9.35
N VAL A 319 -26.46 -4.53 -9.18
CA VAL A 319 -25.25 -4.36 -8.33
C VAL A 319 -25.54 -3.59 -7.03
N VAL A 320 -26.82 -3.28 -6.75
CA VAL A 320 -27.18 -2.61 -5.49
C VAL A 320 -26.92 -3.57 -4.31
N GLY A 321 -26.13 -3.10 -3.36
CA GLY A 321 -25.70 -3.90 -2.21
C GLY A 321 -24.66 -4.99 -2.53
N MET A 322 -24.11 -5.05 -3.76
CA MET A 322 -22.99 -5.90 -4.12
C MET A 322 -21.67 -5.33 -3.55
N LEU A 323 -20.70 -6.19 -3.29
CA LEU A 323 -19.36 -5.74 -2.94
C LEU A 323 -18.70 -5.01 -4.12
N VAL A 324 -17.90 -3.98 -3.85
CA VAL A 324 -17.20 -3.20 -4.89
C VAL A 324 -16.46 -4.10 -5.86
N ASP A 325 -15.71 -5.06 -5.33
CA ASP A 325 -14.89 -5.97 -6.13
C ASP A 325 -15.70 -6.86 -7.08
N GLU A 326 -16.88 -7.31 -6.65
CA GLU A 326 -17.77 -8.10 -7.50
C GLU A 326 -18.33 -7.26 -8.66
N ALA A 327 -18.71 -6.02 -8.38
CA ALA A 327 -19.19 -5.11 -9.41
C ALA A 327 -18.06 -4.70 -10.37
N VAL A 328 -16.86 -4.45 -9.86
CA VAL A 328 -15.67 -4.13 -10.69
C VAL A 328 -15.34 -5.26 -11.66
N ARG A 329 -15.47 -6.53 -11.25
CA ARG A 329 -15.29 -7.69 -12.17
C ARG A 329 -16.28 -7.69 -13.33
N LEU A 330 -17.52 -7.23 -13.10
CA LEU A 330 -18.51 -7.10 -14.17
C LEU A 330 -18.19 -5.94 -15.12
N ILE A 331 -17.58 -4.86 -14.57
CA ILE A 331 -17.23 -3.66 -15.34
C ILE A 331 -15.94 -3.86 -16.13
N ARG A 332 -14.90 -4.49 -15.53
CA ARG A 332 -13.68 -4.93 -16.23
C ARG A 332 -13.98 -6.06 -17.23
N GLY A 333 -13.04 -6.36 -18.09
CA GLY A 333 -13.12 -7.45 -19.06
C GLY A 333 -12.12 -7.27 -20.19
N GLU A 334 -12.26 -8.03 -21.27
CA GLU A 334 -11.34 -8.00 -22.41
C GLU A 334 -11.36 -6.64 -23.13
N LYS A 335 -10.19 -6.22 -23.64
CA LYS A 335 -10.05 -4.98 -24.44
C LYS A 335 -10.95 -5.01 -25.66
N ASN A 336 -11.50 -3.87 -26.02
CA ASN A 336 -12.43 -3.67 -27.13
C ASN A 336 -13.80 -4.37 -26.99
N THR A 337 -14.17 -4.83 -25.80
CA THR A 337 -15.50 -5.39 -25.53
C THR A 337 -16.44 -4.33 -24.93
N GLU A 338 -17.75 -4.49 -25.19
CA GLU A 338 -18.79 -3.59 -24.68
C GLU A 338 -19.17 -3.92 -23.23
N VAL A 339 -19.42 -2.90 -22.43
CA VAL A 339 -20.11 -2.95 -21.15
C VAL A 339 -21.19 -1.87 -21.11
N VAL A 340 -22.37 -2.21 -20.53
CA VAL A 340 -23.47 -1.23 -20.37
C VAL A 340 -23.70 -1.02 -18.89
N LEU A 341 -23.72 0.26 -18.47
CA LEU A 341 -24.01 0.67 -17.10
C LEU A 341 -25.37 1.33 -17.02
N THR A 342 -26.24 0.88 -16.13
CA THR A 342 -27.46 1.60 -15.75
C THR A 342 -27.14 2.47 -14.53
N LEU A 343 -27.19 3.79 -14.73
CA LEU A 343 -26.78 4.79 -13.75
C LEU A 343 -27.98 5.63 -13.31
N GLN A 344 -28.08 5.91 -12.02
CA GLN A 344 -28.96 6.96 -11.49
C GLN A 344 -28.13 8.24 -11.34
N LYS A 345 -28.54 9.28 -12.02
CA LYS A 345 -27.92 10.59 -11.98
C LYS A 345 -28.25 11.35 -10.70
N LYS A 346 -27.53 12.43 -10.40
CA LYS A 346 -27.77 13.27 -9.21
C LYS A 346 -29.17 13.92 -9.17
N ASP A 347 -29.77 14.13 -10.35
CA ASP A 347 -31.15 14.63 -10.49
C ASP A 347 -32.22 13.54 -10.36
N GLY A 348 -31.81 12.28 -10.08
CA GLY A 348 -32.70 11.12 -9.94
C GLY A 348 -33.01 10.40 -11.25
N SER A 349 -32.68 10.94 -12.42
CA SER A 349 -32.93 10.31 -13.71
C SER A 349 -32.10 9.03 -13.88
N ILE A 350 -32.64 8.04 -14.59
CA ILE A 350 -31.95 6.77 -14.88
C ILE A 350 -31.49 6.79 -16.33
N LYS A 351 -30.21 6.46 -16.55
CA LYS A 351 -29.61 6.43 -17.87
C LYS A 351 -28.82 5.16 -18.09
N GLU A 352 -28.94 4.56 -19.26
CA GLU A 352 -28.06 3.51 -19.73
C GLU A 352 -26.91 4.11 -20.57
N VAL A 353 -25.68 3.73 -20.22
CA VAL A 353 -24.47 4.20 -20.91
C VAL A 353 -23.70 2.99 -21.40
N LYS A 354 -23.48 2.92 -22.72
CA LYS A 354 -22.67 1.92 -23.40
C LYS A 354 -21.24 2.42 -23.49
N LEU A 355 -20.29 1.59 -23.10
CA LEU A 355 -18.85 1.89 -23.12
C LEU A 355 -18.10 0.73 -23.75
N ILE A 356 -17.04 1.05 -24.48
CA ILE A 356 -16.06 0.06 -24.94
C ILE A 356 -14.90 0.07 -23.96
N ARG A 357 -14.49 -1.11 -23.48
CA ARG A 357 -13.34 -1.24 -22.60
C ARG A 357 -12.06 -0.94 -23.36
N GLU A 358 -11.25 -0.05 -22.82
CA GLU A 358 -9.93 0.29 -23.35
C GLU A 358 -8.85 -0.02 -22.30
N GLU A 359 -7.60 -0.08 -22.74
CA GLU A 359 -6.47 -0.04 -21.84
C GLU A 359 -6.32 1.37 -21.27
N VAL A 360 -6.41 1.49 -19.94
CA VAL A 360 -6.34 2.75 -19.21
C VAL A 360 -5.06 2.78 -18.41
N SER A 361 -4.18 3.72 -18.70
CA SER A 361 -2.94 3.95 -17.94
C SER A 361 -3.25 4.60 -16.59
N ILE A 362 -2.65 4.08 -15.54
CA ILE A 362 -2.70 4.67 -14.20
C ILE A 362 -1.55 5.68 -14.11
N GLU A 363 -1.76 6.91 -14.58
CA GLU A 363 -0.70 7.94 -14.70
C GLU A 363 0.13 8.15 -13.42
N ASP A 364 -0.45 7.88 -12.25
CA ASP A 364 0.22 8.05 -10.96
C ASP A 364 1.27 6.98 -10.65
N THR A 365 1.35 5.91 -11.43
CA THR A 365 2.36 4.85 -11.29
C THR A 365 3.62 5.08 -12.12
N PHE A 366 3.62 6.10 -12.97
CA PHE A 366 4.73 6.37 -13.87
C PHE A 366 5.61 7.53 -13.38
N ALA A 367 6.89 7.49 -13.79
CA ALA A 367 7.81 8.57 -13.48
C ALA A 367 7.35 9.89 -14.14
N ARG A 368 7.58 10.98 -13.43
CA ARG A 368 7.32 12.35 -13.92
C ARG A 368 8.34 13.33 -13.38
N SER A 369 8.60 14.39 -14.10
CA SER A 369 9.60 15.37 -13.69
C SER A 369 9.10 16.81 -13.75
N ILE A 370 9.83 17.68 -13.07
CA ILE A 370 9.61 19.12 -13.06
C ILE A 370 10.93 19.85 -12.86
N VAL A 371 11.06 21.05 -13.41
CA VAL A 371 12.22 21.90 -13.16
C VAL A 371 11.99 22.73 -11.90
N ILE A 372 12.98 22.70 -10.99
CA ILE A 372 13.02 23.55 -9.80
C ILE A 372 14.03 24.66 -10.01
N ASN A 373 13.60 25.91 -9.83
CA ASN A 373 14.47 27.05 -9.80
C ASN A 373 14.81 27.39 -8.34
N SER A 374 16.08 27.31 -7.98
CA SER A 374 16.58 27.68 -6.67
C SER A 374 16.49 29.20 -6.46
N PRO A 375 16.58 29.71 -5.22
CA PRO A 375 16.63 31.15 -4.96
C PRO A 375 17.78 31.86 -5.68
N ASN A 376 18.88 31.17 -5.96
CA ASN A 376 20.05 31.72 -6.66
C ASN A 376 19.90 31.68 -8.21
N GLY A 377 18.74 31.27 -8.72
CA GLY A 377 18.44 31.20 -10.15
C GLY A 377 18.99 29.95 -10.85
N GLU A 378 19.62 29.03 -10.15
CA GLU A 378 20.05 27.74 -10.71
C GLU A 378 18.86 26.81 -10.90
N LYS A 379 18.93 25.99 -11.94
CA LYS A 379 17.87 25.03 -12.29
C LYS A 379 18.27 23.62 -11.90
N PHE A 380 17.41 22.90 -11.22
CA PHE A 380 17.56 21.50 -10.86
C PHE A 380 16.38 20.69 -11.41
N GLY A 381 16.64 19.45 -11.80
CA GLY A 381 15.62 18.50 -12.19
C GLY A 381 15.13 17.71 -10.98
N TYR A 382 13.83 17.63 -10.83
CA TYR A 382 13.21 16.72 -9.87
C TYR A 382 12.44 15.65 -10.62
N ILE A 383 12.72 14.37 -10.35
CA ILE A 383 12.03 13.21 -10.90
C ILE A 383 11.39 12.46 -9.75
N TYR A 384 10.09 12.31 -9.77
CA TYR A 384 9.35 11.42 -8.88
C TYR A 384 9.17 10.06 -9.52
N LEU A 385 9.67 9.00 -8.88
CA LEU A 385 9.57 7.62 -9.32
C LEU A 385 8.73 6.82 -8.31
N PRO A 386 7.43 6.61 -8.56
CA PRO A 386 6.53 5.97 -7.60
C PRO A 386 6.70 4.45 -7.51
N SER A 387 7.17 3.79 -8.58
CA SER A 387 7.39 2.35 -8.65
C SER A 387 8.39 1.99 -9.74
N PHE A 388 9.09 0.86 -9.59
CA PHE A 388 9.89 0.25 -10.66
C PHE A 388 9.01 -0.71 -11.47
N ASN A 389 7.95 -0.17 -12.07
CA ASN A 389 6.99 -0.92 -12.85
C ASN A 389 7.58 -1.42 -14.18
N ALA A 390 7.11 -2.61 -14.59
CA ALA A 390 7.44 -3.22 -15.88
C ALA A 390 6.24 -4.00 -16.41
N ASP A 391 6.07 -4.01 -17.72
CA ASP A 391 5.08 -4.83 -18.40
C ASP A 391 5.73 -6.11 -18.92
N PHE A 392 5.72 -7.17 -18.12
CA PHE A 392 6.36 -8.44 -18.48
C PHE A 392 5.64 -9.20 -19.60
N GLU A 393 4.35 -8.92 -19.82
CA GLU A 393 3.55 -9.57 -20.86
C GLU A 393 3.74 -8.92 -22.22
N ASN A 394 4.09 -7.63 -22.24
CA ASN A 394 4.29 -6.88 -23.46
C ASN A 394 5.74 -6.34 -23.55
N PRO A 395 6.62 -6.94 -24.35
CA PRO A 395 8.01 -6.47 -24.50
C PRO A 395 8.15 -5.02 -24.98
N ASN A 396 7.12 -4.45 -25.58
CA ASN A 396 7.06 -3.05 -25.99
C ASN A 396 6.21 -2.20 -25.02
N GLY A 397 5.87 -2.75 -23.87
CA GLY A 397 5.15 -2.07 -22.81
C GLY A 397 5.99 -0.94 -22.17
N ARG A 398 5.31 -0.06 -21.49
CA ARG A 398 5.94 1.07 -20.79
C ARG A 398 6.66 0.56 -19.53
N ASN A 399 7.92 0.95 -19.37
CA ASN A 399 8.79 0.53 -18.28
C ASN A 399 9.34 1.74 -17.51
N ALA A 400 9.64 1.56 -16.23
CA ALA A 400 10.16 2.63 -15.37
C ALA A 400 11.50 3.19 -15.88
N SER A 401 12.38 2.36 -16.42
CA SER A 401 13.68 2.79 -16.94
C SER A 401 13.57 3.67 -18.18
N ASP A 402 12.63 3.36 -19.09
CA ASP A 402 12.35 4.19 -20.26
C ASP A 402 11.72 5.52 -19.86
N ASP A 403 10.81 5.52 -18.89
CA ASP A 403 10.22 6.74 -18.34
C ASP A 403 11.29 7.64 -17.72
N VAL A 404 12.10 7.13 -16.80
CA VAL A 404 13.17 7.91 -16.15
C VAL A 404 14.15 8.45 -17.18
N LYS A 405 14.50 7.67 -18.19
CA LYS A 405 15.35 8.10 -19.30
C LYS A 405 14.73 9.28 -20.06
N ALA A 406 13.45 9.18 -20.39
CA ALA A 406 12.72 10.25 -21.09
C ALA A 406 12.68 11.52 -20.24
N GLU A 407 12.40 11.40 -18.93
CA GLU A 407 12.37 12.55 -18.03
C GLU A 407 13.77 13.20 -17.86
N ILE A 408 14.85 12.41 -17.78
CA ILE A 408 16.22 12.94 -17.77
C ILE A 408 16.52 13.75 -19.05
N LEU A 409 16.11 13.25 -20.22
CA LEU A 409 16.34 13.96 -21.49
C LEU A 409 15.57 15.29 -21.56
N LYS A 410 14.30 15.31 -21.10
CA LYS A 410 13.51 16.55 -20.98
C LYS A 410 14.20 17.57 -20.07
N LEU A 411 14.72 17.13 -18.94
CA LEU A 411 15.41 17.98 -17.96
C LEU A 411 16.75 18.50 -18.50
N LYS A 412 17.54 17.67 -19.20
CA LYS A 412 18.80 18.09 -19.85
C LYS A 412 18.57 19.23 -20.83
N ALA A 413 17.49 19.19 -21.62
CA ALA A 413 17.11 20.25 -22.54
C ALA A 413 16.80 21.60 -21.84
N LYS A 414 16.62 21.62 -20.52
CA LYS A 414 16.40 22.83 -19.69
C LYS A 414 17.68 23.35 -19.04
N ASN A 415 18.85 22.77 -19.35
CA ASN A 415 20.17 23.15 -18.80
C ASN A 415 20.20 23.09 -17.26
N ILE A 416 19.73 21.99 -16.68
CA ILE A 416 19.74 21.77 -15.23
C ILE A 416 21.18 21.52 -14.72
N LYS A 417 21.41 21.84 -13.45
CA LYS A 417 22.70 21.67 -12.75
C LYS A 417 22.83 20.33 -12.03
N GLY A 418 21.71 19.71 -11.66
CA GLY A 418 21.68 18.44 -10.93
C GLY A 418 20.29 17.80 -10.99
N ILE A 419 20.22 16.49 -10.68
CA ILE A 419 18.98 15.72 -10.64
C ILE A 419 18.74 15.21 -9.21
N ILE A 420 17.52 15.46 -8.72
CA ILE A 420 16.94 14.83 -7.54
C ILE A 420 16.01 13.74 -8.03
N LEU A 421 16.29 12.48 -7.69
CA LEU A 421 15.43 11.33 -7.97
C LEU A 421 14.76 10.89 -6.66
N ASP A 422 13.45 11.10 -6.60
CA ASP A 422 12.66 10.84 -5.40
C ASP A 422 12.02 9.44 -5.48
N VAL A 423 12.46 8.55 -4.60
CA VAL A 423 11.92 7.21 -4.39
C VAL A 423 11.25 7.06 -3.01
N ARG A 424 10.91 8.16 -2.36
CA ARG A 424 10.11 8.12 -1.12
C ARG A 424 8.77 7.48 -1.42
N SER A 425 8.29 6.61 -0.52
CA SER A 425 7.07 5.82 -0.69
C SER A 425 7.08 4.84 -1.87
N ASN A 426 8.23 4.57 -2.48
CA ASN A 426 8.39 3.58 -3.55
C ASN A 426 8.76 2.22 -2.94
N GLY A 427 7.79 1.29 -2.92
CA GLY A 427 7.96 -0.08 -2.38
C GLY A 427 8.83 -1.02 -3.22
N GLY A 428 9.42 -0.54 -4.32
CA GLY A 428 10.24 -1.33 -5.23
C GLY A 428 9.56 -1.63 -6.56
N GLY A 429 9.81 -2.81 -7.10
CA GLY A 429 9.30 -3.30 -8.39
C GLY A 429 10.29 -4.23 -9.09
N ALA A 430 10.37 -4.15 -10.41
CA ALA A 430 11.19 -5.04 -11.21
C ALA A 430 12.70 -4.84 -11.01
N LEU A 431 13.39 -5.94 -10.76
CA LEU A 431 14.83 -5.96 -10.55
C LEU A 431 15.61 -5.53 -11.82
N THR A 432 15.07 -5.82 -13.01
CA THR A 432 15.64 -5.38 -14.27
C THR A 432 15.62 -3.86 -14.41
N GLU A 433 14.50 -3.25 -14.01
CA GLU A 433 14.31 -1.81 -14.12
C GLU A 433 15.31 -1.01 -13.28
N VAL A 434 15.57 -1.46 -12.05
CA VAL A 434 16.56 -0.75 -11.21
C VAL A 434 17.98 -0.86 -11.76
N VAL A 435 18.33 -1.98 -12.39
CA VAL A 435 19.63 -2.15 -13.05
C VAL A 435 19.75 -1.20 -14.26
N ASP A 436 18.71 -1.11 -15.07
CA ASP A 436 18.68 -0.24 -16.24
C ASP A 436 18.61 1.25 -15.83
N ILE A 437 17.86 1.62 -14.79
CA ILE A 437 17.86 2.99 -14.24
C ILE A 437 19.23 3.37 -13.69
N MET A 438 19.90 2.50 -12.93
CA MET A 438 21.24 2.79 -12.45
C MET A 438 22.22 2.99 -13.63
N GLY A 439 22.02 2.26 -14.73
CA GLY A 439 22.78 2.40 -15.98
C GLY A 439 22.63 3.77 -16.67
N LEU A 440 21.62 4.57 -16.31
CA LEU A 440 21.49 5.95 -16.79
C LEU A 440 22.48 6.90 -16.11
N PHE A 441 23.07 6.50 -14.96
CA PHE A 441 23.90 7.33 -14.11
C PHE A 441 25.34 6.85 -13.99
N ILE A 442 25.64 5.57 -14.27
CA ILE A 442 27.00 5.01 -14.19
C ILE A 442 27.45 4.40 -15.52
N LYS A 443 28.77 4.31 -15.69
CA LYS A 443 29.38 3.47 -16.73
C LYS A 443 29.20 1.99 -16.39
N ASN A 444 29.64 1.11 -17.31
CA ASN A 444 29.63 -0.34 -17.10
C ASN A 444 30.09 -0.73 -15.68
N GLY A 445 29.28 -1.53 -14.99
CA GLY A 445 29.60 -2.00 -13.64
C GLY A 445 28.45 -2.78 -12.98
N PRO A 446 28.74 -3.49 -11.88
CA PRO A 446 27.73 -4.20 -11.12
C PRO A 446 26.73 -3.20 -10.48
N VAL A 447 25.49 -3.61 -10.32
CA VAL A 447 24.44 -2.82 -9.65
C VAL A 447 23.94 -3.53 -8.39
N VAL A 448 23.78 -4.83 -8.47
CA VAL A 448 23.27 -5.66 -7.39
C VAL A 448 23.78 -7.09 -7.55
N GLN A 449 23.96 -7.79 -6.44
CA GLN A 449 24.24 -9.22 -6.39
C GLN A 449 23.00 -9.95 -5.90
N VAL A 450 22.68 -11.11 -6.46
CA VAL A 450 21.59 -11.98 -6.01
C VAL A 450 22.13 -13.37 -5.68
N LYS A 451 21.68 -13.95 -4.57
CA LYS A 451 22.06 -15.31 -4.14
C LYS A 451 20.80 -16.16 -4.05
N ASP A 452 20.82 -17.32 -4.68
CA ASP A 452 19.73 -18.30 -4.59
C ASP A 452 19.90 -19.27 -3.40
N GLY A 453 18.90 -20.12 -3.18
CA GLY A 453 18.90 -21.12 -2.09
C GLY A 453 20.01 -22.18 -2.21
N SER A 454 20.62 -22.37 -3.40
CA SER A 454 21.78 -23.23 -3.58
C SER A 454 23.11 -22.57 -3.21
N GLY A 455 23.08 -21.28 -2.90
CA GLY A 455 24.27 -20.47 -2.61
C GLY A 455 24.94 -19.85 -3.84
N LYS A 456 24.40 -20.05 -5.05
CA LYS A 456 24.92 -19.45 -6.28
C LYS A 456 24.67 -17.95 -6.26
N ILE A 457 25.73 -17.19 -6.59
CA ILE A 457 25.70 -15.72 -6.67
C ILE A 457 25.74 -15.29 -8.13
N ASP A 458 24.75 -14.53 -8.56
CA ASP A 458 24.72 -13.86 -9.85
C ASP A 458 24.85 -12.34 -9.65
N ILE A 459 25.66 -11.68 -10.49
CA ILE A 459 25.90 -10.24 -10.43
C ILE A 459 25.20 -9.56 -11.60
N LEU A 460 24.21 -8.73 -11.31
CA LEU A 460 23.50 -7.96 -12.32
C LEU A 460 24.25 -6.64 -12.56
N ARG A 461 24.48 -6.34 -13.84
CA ARG A 461 25.37 -5.25 -14.27
C ARG A 461 24.70 -4.34 -15.29
N ASN A 462 24.96 -3.04 -15.17
CA ASN A 462 24.86 -2.16 -16.34
C ASN A 462 25.98 -2.51 -17.33
N ARG A 463 25.65 -2.53 -18.61
CA ARG A 463 26.60 -2.82 -19.70
C ARG A 463 26.89 -1.60 -20.59
N SER A 464 26.21 -0.46 -20.36
CA SER A 464 26.45 0.77 -21.08
C SER A 464 27.74 1.45 -20.60
N ASN A 465 28.55 1.92 -21.52
CA ASN A 465 29.75 2.69 -21.20
C ASN A 465 29.47 4.21 -21.12
N THR A 466 28.26 4.64 -21.47
CA THR A 466 27.90 6.06 -21.53
C THR A 466 26.64 6.31 -20.69
N PRO A 467 26.78 6.94 -19.53
CA PRO A 467 25.62 7.35 -18.74
C PRO A 467 24.85 8.45 -19.49
N ILE A 468 23.54 8.51 -19.27
CA ILE A 468 22.70 9.59 -19.81
C ILE A 468 22.88 10.88 -19.00
N TRP A 469 23.16 10.74 -17.71
CA TRP A 469 23.43 11.84 -16.78
C TRP A 469 24.67 11.56 -15.94
N ASP A 470 25.65 12.45 -16.03
CA ASP A 470 26.93 12.38 -15.31
C ASP A 470 27.13 13.52 -14.30
N GLY A 471 26.23 14.51 -14.28
CA GLY A 471 26.21 15.63 -13.32
C GLY A 471 25.77 15.22 -11.91
N PRO A 472 25.64 16.19 -10.99
CA PRO A 472 25.20 15.98 -9.62
C PRO A 472 23.90 15.16 -9.52
N LEU A 473 23.87 14.18 -8.60
CA LEU A 473 22.75 13.28 -8.36
C LEU A 473 22.46 13.22 -6.86
N LEU A 474 21.18 13.31 -6.51
CA LEU A 474 20.69 13.10 -5.16
C LEU A 474 19.47 12.16 -5.19
N ILE A 475 19.49 11.14 -4.34
CA ILE A 475 18.36 10.22 -4.14
C ILE A 475 17.63 10.63 -2.87
N MET A 476 16.30 10.84 -2.96
CA MET A 476 15.47 11.02 -1.77
C MET A 476 14.82 9.69 -1.40
N GLN A 477 15.00 9.24 -0.14
CA GLN A 477 14.40 8.01 0.39
C GLN A 477 13.54 8.27 1.64
N SER A 478 12.67 7.32 1.96
CA SER A 478 11.90 7.27 3.21
C SER A 478 11.89 5.87 3.83
N GLU A 479 11.26 5.73 4.98
CA GLU A 479 11.03 4.44 5.65
C GLU A 479 10.24 3.44 4.78
N PHE A 480 9.52 3.95 3.76
CA PHE A 480 8.74 3.16 2.81
C PHE A 480 9.50 2.80 1.53
N SER A 481 10.70 3.35 1.35
CA SER A 481 11.57 3.00 0.22
C SER A 481 12.09 1.59 0.40
N ALA A 482 11.64 0.64 -0.41
CA ALA A 482 11.94 -0.77 -0.23
C ALA A 482 12.49 -1.43 -1.50
N SER A 483 13.17 -2.58 -1.34
CA SER A 483 13.55 -3.48 -2.44
C SER A 483 14.36 -2.77 -3.55
N ALA A 484 13.81 -2.60 -4.79
CA ALA A 484 14.50 -1.94 -5.90
C ALA A 484 14.93 -0.50 -5.56
N SER A 485 14.14 0.23 -4.74
CA SER A 485 14.56 1.55 -4.23
C SER A 485 15.82 1.47 -3.39
N GLU A 486 15.95 0.41 -2.59
CA GLU A 486 17.13 0.16 -1.75
C GLU A 486 18.34 -0.28 -2.57
N ILE A 487 18.10 -1.03 -3.64
CA ILE A 487 19.16 -1.39 -4.61
C ILE A 487 19.71 -0.11 -5.27
N LEU A 488 18.83 0.79 -5.72
CA LEU A 488 19.23 2.05 -6.34
C LEU A 488 20.02 2.93 -5.36
N ALA A 489 19.46 3.19 -4.18
CA ALA A 489 20.13 4.00 -3.16
C ALA A 489 21.46 3.39 -2.72
N GLY A 490 21.50 2.07 -2.51
CA GLY A 490 22.69 1.33 -2.15
C GLY A 490 23.79 1.41 -3.21
N ALA A 491 23.44 1.24 -4.49
CA ALA A 491 24.38 1.33 -5.60
C ALA A 491 24.92 2.76 -5.77
N VAL A 492 24.06 3.78 -5.70
CA VAL A 492 24.48 5.20 -5.75
C VAL A 492 25.49 5.51 -4.65
N LYS A 493 25.25 5.00 -3.45
CA LYS A 493 26.13 5.15 -2.29
C LYS A 493 27.47 4.44 -2.46
N ASP A 494 27.42 3.17 -2.86
CA ASP A 494 28.64 2.33 -2.99
C ASP A 494 29.57 2.87 -4.08
N TYR A 495 29.04 3.42 -5.16
CA TYR A 495 29.82 4.12 -6.18
C TYR A 495 30.21 5.54 -5.79
N GLN A 496 29.72 6.11 -4.70
CA GLN A 496 29.79 7.55 -4.41
C GLN A 496 29.28 8.40 -5.59
N ARG A 497 28.32 7.86 -6.37
CA ARG A 497 27.81 8.51 -7.57
C ARG A 497 26.91 9.71 -7.25
N GLY A 498 26.35 9.73 -6.08
CA GLY A 498 25.43 10.76 -5.59
C GLY A 498 25.25 10.65 -4.10
N VAL A 499 24.37 11.50 -3.57
CA VAL A 499 24.05 11.60 -2.15
C VAL A 499 22.67 10.99 -1.88
N VAL A 500 22.52 10.22 -0.82
CA VAL A 500 21.23 9.71 -0.34
C VAL A 500 20.78 10.57 0.83
N LEU A 501 19.59 11.21 0.68
CA LEU A 501 18.98 12.10 1.67
C LEU A 501 17.60 11.60 2.04
N GLY A 502 17.23 11.70 3.30
CA GLY A 502 15.88 11.40 3.78
C GLY A 502 15.86 10.65 5.10
N SER A 503 14.93 9.73 5.29
CA SER A 503 14.86 8.93 6.53
C SER A 503 16.19 8.30 6.87
N PRO A 504 16.52 8.22 8.17
CA PRO A 504 17.79 7.64 8.62
C PRO A 504 18.12 6.31 7.96
N HIS A 505 17.12 5.48 7.71
CA HIS A 505 17.23 4.20 6.98
C HIS A 505 15.97 3.98 6.14
N SER A 506 16.11 3.17 5.09
CA SER A 506 15.01 2.69 4.26
C SER A 506 14.30 1.49 4.92
N TYR A 507 13.38 0.83 4.22
CA TYR A 507 12.51 -0.23 4.75
C TYR A 507 13.26 -1.47 5.26
N GLY A 508 14.28 -1.92 4.56
CA GLY A 508 15.06 -3.10 4.94
C GLY A 508 14.65 -4.41 4.28
N LYS A 509 14.02 -4.38 3.10
CA LYS A 509 13.69 -5.60 2.35
C LYS A 509 14.87 -6.02 1.48
N GLY A 510 15.36 -7.27 1.70
CA GLY A 510 16.50 -7.84 0.99
C GLY A 510 16.19 -9.12 0.21
N THR A 511 14.90 -9.39 -0.10
CA THR A 511 14.44 -10.62 -0.72
C THR A 511 13.86 -10.41 -2.10
N VAL A 512 13.96 -11.43 -2.96
CA VAL A 512 13.42 -11.47 -4.33
C VAL A 512 12.37 -12.57 -4.43
N GLN A 513 11.20 -12.21 -4.94
CA GLN A 513 10.09 -13.14 -5.14
C GLN A 513 9.87 -13.45 -6.62
N THR A 514 9.29 -14.63 -6.87
CA THR A 514 8.70 -15.00 -8.16
C THR A 514 7.29 -15.53 -7.94
N PHE A 515 6.47 -15.56 -9.00
CA PHE A 515 5.18 -16.24 -8.97
C PHE A 515 5.31 -17.67 -9.52
N ILE A 516 4.77 -18.62 -8.78
CA ILE A 516 4.52 -19.98 -9.23
C ILE A 516 3.03 -20.10 -9.54
N GLU A 517 2.70 -20.07 -10.82
CA GLU A 517 1.31 -20.17 -11.30
C GLU A 517 0.87 -21.64 -11.25
N PHE A 518 -0.18 -21.93 -10.49
CA PHE A 518 -0.62 -23.30 -10.29
C PHE A 518 -1.25 -23.93 -11.55
N ASN A 519 -1.89 -23.10 -12.37
CA ASN A 519 -2.52 -23.55 -13.63
C ASN A 519 -1.53 -24.02 -14.69
N ARG A 520 -0.29 -23.55 -14.62
CA ARG A 520 0.73 -23.88 -15.64
C ARG A 520 0.99 -25.37 -15.79
N PHE A 521 0.72 -26.15 -14.74
CA PHE A 521 0.98 -27.59 -14.67
C PHE A 521 -0.29 -28.43 -14.73
N MET A 522 -1.47 -27.79 -14.91
CA MET A 522 -2.76 -28.45 -14.92
C MET A 522 -3.49 -28.25 -16.24
N ARG A 523 -4.19 -29.30 -16.70
CA ARG A 523 -5.07 -29.24 -17.90
C ARG A 523 -6.51 -28.99 -17.46
N THR A 524 -6.81 -27.79 -16.95
CA THR A 524 -8.14 -27.40 -16.51
C THR A 524 -8.42 -25.95 -16.88
N SER A 525 -9.70 -25.62 -17.02
CA SER A 525 -10.18 -24.23 -17.19
C SER A 525 -10.29 -23.47 -15.86
N ASP A 526 -10.19 -24.19 -14.73
CA ASP A 526 -10.25 -23.56 -13.42
C ASP A 526 -8.95 -22.84 -13.11
N ASP A 527 -9.07 -21.71 -12.44
CA ASP A 527 -7.93 -20.93 -11.97
C ASP A 527 -7.74 -21.14 -10.46
N PHE A 528 -6.56 -21.63 -10.09
CA PHE A 528 -6.18 -21.93 -8.70
C PHE A 528 -5.31 -20.82 -8.08
N GLY A 529 -5.05 -19.74 -8.82
CA GLY A 529 -4.17 -18.68 -8.36
C GLY A 529 -2.68 -19.03 -8.43
N SER A 530 -1.90 -18.37 -7.60
CA SER A 530 -0.42 -18.45 -7.64
C SER A 530 0.16 -18.35 -6.25
N LEU A 531 1.36 -18.90 -6.07
CA LEU A 531 2.20 -18.60 -4.91
C LEU A 531 3.28 -17.59 -5.29
N LYS A 532 3.28 -16.42 -4.65
CA LYS A 532 4.42 -15.51 -4.65
C LYS A 532 5.43 -16.06 -3.65
N LEU A 533 6.57 -16.52 -4.11
CA LEU A 533 7.56 -17.26 -3.33
C LEU A 533 8.89 -16.53 -3.31
N THR A 534 9.48 -16.40 -2.13
CA THR A 534 10.87 -15.90 -1.97
C THR A 534 11.86 -16.97 -2.44
N ILE A 535 12.62 -16.66 -3.50
CA ILE A 535 13.54 -17.58 -4.14
C ILE A 535 14.99 -17.15 -4.05
N GLN A 536 15.27 -15.88 -3.78
CA GLN A 536 16.61 -15.31 -3.70
C GLN A 536 16.67 -14.21 -2.65
N LYS A 537 17.87 -13.90 -2.18
CA LYS A 537 18.20 -12.65 -1.49
C LYS A 537 19.07 -11.78 -2.40
N PHE A 538 18.95 -10.47 -2.26
CA PHE A 538 19.82 -9.54 -2.94
C PHE A 538 20.75 -8.82 -1.96
N TYR A 539 21.87 -8.38 -2.50
CA TYR A 539 22.96 -7.74 -1.76
C TYR A 539 23.48 -6.56 -2.56
N ARG A 540 23.88 -5.53 -1.84
CA ARG A 540 24.64 -4.41 -2.41
C ARG A 540 25.93 -4.92 -3.06
N ILE A 541 26.51 -4.13 -3.92
CA ILE A 541 27.79 -4.50 -4.57
C ILE A 541 28.95 -4.62 -3.58
N ASN A 542 28.85 -4.00 -2.41
CA ASN A 542 29.81 -4.17 -1.30
C ASN A 542 29.58 -5.47 -0.49
N GLY A 543 28.64 -6.31 -0.89
CA GLY A 543 28.33 -7.61 -0.28
C GLY A 543 27.33 -7.57 0.89
N LYS A 544 26.96 -6.40 1.43
CA LYS A 544 26.04 -6.30 2.56
C LYS A 544 24.60 -6.44 2.07
N SER A 545 23.76 -7.24 2.81
CA SER A 545 22.32 -7.29 2.58
C SER A 545 21.63 -6.01 3.06
N THR A 546 20.52 -5.62 2.42
CA THR A 546 19.61 -4.61 2.94
C THR A 546 18.61 -5.19 3.95
N GLN A 547 18.48 -6.52 4.02
CA GLN A 547 17.50 -7.22 4.87
C GLN A 547 17.59 -6.73 6.33
N LEU A 548 16.46 -6.39 6.95
CA LEU A 548 16.27 -5.84 8.29
C LEU A 548 16.89 -4.45 8.55
N LYS A 549 17.92 -4.06 7.81
CA LYS A 549 18.71 -2.83 8.09
C LYS A 549 18.41 -1.68 7.13
N GLY A 550 18.02 -2.01 5.89
CA GLY A 550 17.86 -1.01 4.84
C GLY A 550 19.17 -0.38 4.37
N VAL A 551 19.05 0.79 3.79
CA VAL A 551 20.15 1.67 3.36
C VAL A 551 20.13 2.93 4.21
N ASP A 552 21.21 3.21 4.91
CA ASP A 552 21.37 4.43 5.69
C ASP A 552 21.51 5.64 4.75
N ALA A 553 20.83 6.76 5.07
CA ALA A 553 21.02 8.01 4.36
C ALA A 553 22.39 8.61 4.65
N ASP A 554 23.01 9.29 3.66
CA ASP A 554 24.21 10.11 3.86
C ASP A 554 23.85 11.41 4.60
N ILE A 555 22.65 11.94 4.32
CA ILE A 555 22.06 13.10 4.99
C ILE A 555 20.76 12.67 5.65
N PRO A 556 20.81 12.19 6.90
CA PRO A 556 19.61 11.71 7.58
C PRO A 556 18.72 12.87 8.04
N MET A 557 17.45 12.79 7.70
CA MET A 557 16.40 13.71 8.12
C MET A 557 15.26 12.95 8.80
N LYS A 558 15.08 13.18 10.09
CA LYS A 558 13.97 12.60 10.85
C LYS A 558 12.64 13.23 10.44
N GLY A 559 11.60 12.44 10.29
CA GLY A 559 10.25 12.87 9.90
C GLY A 559 9.15 12.18 10.69
N LEU A 560 7.92 12.36 10.22
CA LEU A 560 6.71 11.90 10.93
C LEU A 560 6.67 10.41 11.26
N PHE A 561 7.36 9.59 10.51
CA PHE A 561 7.33 8.13 10.63
C PHE A 561 8.63 7.55 11.21
N THR A 562 9.60 8.39 11.59
CA THR A 562 10.91 7.93 12.08
C THR A 562 10.82 7.02 13.31
N TYR A 563 9.79 7.20 14.13
CA TYR A 563 9.57 6.42 15.35
C TYR A 563 8.46 5.38 15.22
N ALA A 564 7.85 5.26 14.04
CA ALA A 564 6.83 4.25 13.78
C ALA A 564 7.49 2.89 13.50
N GLU A 565 6.80 1.81 13.82
CA GLU A 565 7.22 0.44 13.54
C GLU A 565 7.07 0.10 12.05
N ILE A 566 7.82 0.80 11.20
CA ILE A 566 7.85 0.62 9.75
C ILE A 566 9.17 0.00 9.36
N GLY A 567 9.11 -1.11 8.63
CA GLY A 567 10.28 -1.81 8.12
C GLY A 567 10.21 -3.31 8.30
N GLU A 568 11.10 -3.99 7.58
CA GLU A 568 11.21 -5.45 7.56
C GLU A 568 11.51 -6.04 8.94
N LYS A 569 12.29 -5.34 9.76
CA LYS A 569 12.67 -5.76 11.11
C LYS A 569 11.50 -5.92 12.10
N TYR A 570 10.33 -5.34 11.76
CA TYR A 570 9.11 -5.45 12.55
C TYR A 570 8.17 -6.53 12.02
N LYS A 571 8.57 -7.23 10.94
CA LYS A 571 7.80 -8.34 10.40
C LYS A 571 8.23 -9.64 11.04
N GLU A 572 7.25 -10.42 11.47
CA GLU A 572 7.49 -11.78 11.95
C GLU A 572 8.05 -12.63 10.82
N ASN A 573 8.86 -13.62 11.14
CA ASN A 573 9.48 -14.53 10.18
C ASN A 573 10.34 -13.87 9.09
N ALA A 574 10.72 -12.59 9.24
CA ALA A 574 11.64 -11.97 8.30
C ALA A 574 12.99 -12.70 8.27
N LEU A 575 13.51 -12.95 7.06
CA LEU A 575 14.79 -13.64 6.91
C LEU A 575 15.93 -12.83 7.57
N PRO A 576 16.94 -13.49 8.15
CA PRO A 576 18.01 -12.81 8.86
C PRO A 576 18.91 -12.00 7.91
N TRP A 577 19.53 -10.97 8.48
CA TRP A 577 20.59 -10.23 7.79
C TRP A 577 21.85 -11.10 7.63
N ASP A 578 22.48 -11.03 6.46
CA ASP A 578 23.77 -11.67 6.17
C ASP A 578 24.56 -10.83 5.16
N GLN A 579 25.76 -11.31 4.80
CA GLN A 579 26.61 -10.69 3.80
C GLN A 579 27.30 -11.75 2.93
N ILE A 580 27.70 -11.34 1.74
CA ILE A 580 28.47 -12.13 0.76
C ILE A 580 29.73 -11.36 0.35
N PRO A 581 30.66 -11.96 -0.41
CA PRO A 581 31.82 -11.23 -0.92
C PRO A 581 31.44 -9.99 -1.73
N THR A 582 32.27 -8.95 -1.61
CA THR A 582 32.14 -7.73 -2.41
C THR A 582 32.33 -8.04 -3.89
N ALA A 583 31.47 -7.51 -4.75
CA ALA A 583 31.63 -7.60 -6.20
C ALA A 583 32.87 -6.79 -6.65
N ASN A 584 33.53 -7.23 -7.74
CA ASN A 584 34.60 -6.43 -8.31
C ASN A 584 34.04 -5.20 -9.04
N PHE A 585 34.27 -4.01 -8.47
CA PHE A 585 33.89 -2.71 -9.04
C PHE A 585 34.91 -1.63 -8.67
N SER A 586 34.92 -0.57 -9.45
CA SER A 586 35.69 0.64 -9.18
C SER A 586 34.77 1.86 -9.34
N SER A 587 35.02 2.87 -8.54
CA SER A 587 34.33 4.17 -8.67
C SER A 587 35.33 5.22 -9.19
N SER A 588 34.87 6.02 -10.15
CA SER A 588 35.57 7.24 -10.59
C SER A 588 34.99 8.50 -9.94
N TYR A 589 34.01 8.35 -9.05
CA TYR A 589 33.34 9.45 -8.36
C TYR A 589 33.95 9.64 -6.96
N SER A 590 34.02 10.87 -6.51
CA SER A 590 34.45 11.23 -5.16
C SER A 590 33.59 12.39 -4.63
N LEU A 591 32.99 12.18 -3.47
CA LEU A 591 32.14 13.18 -2.82
C LEU A 591 32.65 13.47 -1.42
N ASN A 592 32.73 14.74 -1.05
CA ASN A 592 33.03 15.13 0.33
C ASN A 592 31.75 15.05 1.20
N LEU A 593 31.32 13.83 1.47
CA LEU A 593 30.09 13.54 2.22
C LEU A 593 30.11 14.18 3.62
N GLN A 594 31.26 14.21 4.30
CA GLN A 594 31.36 14.78 5.64
C GLN A 594 31.09 16.30 5.63
N LYS A 595 31.57 17.01 4.61
CA LYS A 595 31.28 18.45 4.45
C LYS A 595 29.79 18.66 4.20
N LEU A 596 29.18 17.89 3.29
CA LEU A 596 27.75 17.99 2.98
C LEU A 596 26.90 17.71 4.23
N LEU A 597 27.24 16.66 4.98
CA LEU A 597 26.55 16.30 6.23
C LEU A 597 26.65 17.43 7.26
N ASN A 598 27.86 17.93 7.52
CA ASN A 598 28.08 19.02 8.51
C ASN A 598 27.31 20.29 8.14
N ASN A 599 27.30 20.66 6.85
CA ASN A 599 26.55 21.83 6.38
C ASN A 599 25.06 21.64 6.51
N SER A 600 24.53 20.48 6.15
CA SER A 600 23.12 20.13 6.30
C SER A 600 22.70 20.14 7.77
N GLN A 601 23.48 19.53 8.66
CA GLN A 601 23.19 19.51 10.10
C GLN A 601 23.09 20.92 10.67
N LYS A 602 23.99 21.83 10.27
CA LYS A 602 23.93 23.24 10.70
C LYS A 602 22.67 23.96 10.22
N ARG A 603 22.25 23.72 8.96
CA ARG A 603 21.01 24.31 8.43
C ARG A 603 19.79 23.76 9.15
N LEU A 604 19.68 22.45 9.30
CA LEU A 604 18.56 21.77 9.94
C LEU A 604 18.45 22.08 11.45
N ALA A 605 19.57 22.27 12.15
CA ALA A 605 19.59 22.69 13.55
C ALA A 605 19.02 24.09 13.75
N ASN A 606 19.12 24.97 12.76
CA ASN A 606 18.61 26.33 12.77
C ASN A 606 17.25 26.50 12.06
N ASP A 607 16.66 25.42 11.52
CA ASP A 607 15.35 25.48 10.83
C ASP A 607 14.22 25.13 11.81
N ASN A 608 13.51 26.15 12.28
CA ASN A 608 12.40 26.01 13.23
C ASN A 608 11.28 25.10 12.72
N ILE A 609 11.06 25.05 11.41
CA ILE A 609 10.03 24.17 10.81
C ILE A 609 10.48 22.71 10.87
N TYR A 610 11.76 22.45 10.63
CA TYR A 610 12.30 21.10 10.77
C TYR A 610 12.29 20.65 12.24
N GLN A 611 12.61 21.51 13.20
CA GLN A 611 12.49 21.19 14.64
C GLN A 611 11.03 20.87 15.01
N LEU A 612 10.09 21.67 14.50
CA LEU A 612 8.65 21.43 14.72
C LEU A 612 8.19 20.10 14.10
N LEU A 613 8.74 19.69 12.95
CA LEU A 613 8.48 18.39 12.34
C LEU A 613 8.95 17.25 13.25
N GLN A 614 10.15 17.35 13.82
CA GLN A 614 10.68 16.34 14.74
C GLN A 614 9.83 16.26 16.01
N GLU A 615 9.40 17.37 16.56
CA GLU A 615 8.51 17.41 17.72
C GLU A 615 7.16 16.76 17.41
N SER A 616 6.62 16.97 16.21
CA SER A 616 5.38 16.34 15.78
C SER A 616 5.52 14.80 15.63
N ALA A 617 6.69 14.31 15.24
CA ALA A 617 7.00 12.88 15.15
C ALA A 617 7.05 12.23 16.55
N LEU A 618 7.70 12.88 17.51
CA LEU A 618 7.73 12.43 18.91
C LEU A 618 6.34 12.43 19.55
N TRP A 619 5.53 13.44 19.21
CA TRP A 619 4.13 13.47 19.66
C TRP A 619 3.32 12.32 19.13
N ARG A 620 3.50 11.99 17.84
CA ARG A 620 2.85 10.83 17.22
C ARG A 620 3.26 9.53 17.90
N GLU A 621 4.56 9.31 18.12
CA GLU A 621 5.08 8.13 18.84
C GLU A 621 4.40 7.96 20.21
N LYS A 622 4.23 9.08 20.94
CA LYS A 622 3.53 9.04 22.23
C LYS A 622 2.07 8.58 22.09
N LEU A 623 1.36 9.04 21.05
CA LEU A 623 -0.03 8.65 20.81
C LEU A 623 -0.13 7.18 20.36
N ASP A 624 0.80 6.72 19.51
CA ASP A 624 0.82 5.34 19.02
C ASP A 624 1.12 4.32 20.15
N LYS A 625 1.73 4.76 21.25
CA LYS A 625 2.00 3.95 22.46
C LYS A 625 0.88 3.98 23.51
N GLU A 626 -0.24 4.64 23.24
CA GLU A 626 -1.35 4.64 24.17
C GLU A 626 -2.09 3.29 24.15
N GLU A 627 -2.06 2.60 25.28
CA GLU A 627 -2.64 1.27 25.43
C GLU A 627 -4.13 1.30 25.73
N LYS A 628 -4.63 2.36 26.38
CA LYS A 628 -6.01 2.44 26.88
C LYS A 628 -6.56 3.85 26.76
N ILE A 629 -7.88 3.96 26.64
CA ILE A 629 -8.59 5.23 26.62
C ILE A 629 -9.85 5.20 27.48
N ALA A 630 -10.13 6.29 28.18
CA ALA A 630 -11.34 6.43 28.98
C ALA A 630 -12.61 6.49 28.11
N LEU A 631 -13.66 5.79 28.52
CA LEU A 631 -14.99 5.79 27.86
C LEU A 631 -15.98 6.76 28.49
N ASN A 632 -15.59 7.50 29.52
CA ASN A 632 -16.41 8.57 30.08
C ASN A 632 -16.38 9.80 29.16
N LEU A 633 -17.51 10.30 28.74
CA LEU A 633 -17.63 11.39 27.76
C LEU A 633 -16.84 12.64 28.18
N THR A 634 -16.98 13.08 29.42
CA THR A 634 -16.29 14.29 29.91
C THR A 634 -14.77 14.12 29.85
N LYS A 635 -14.26 12.99 30.37
CA LYS A 635 -12.81 12.68 30.33
C LYS A 635 -12.28 12.53 28.90
N PHE A 636 -13.08 11.87 28.06
CA PHE A 636 -12.71 11.68 26.65
C PHE A 636 -12.62 13.02 25.92
N MET A 637 -13.64 13.88 26.06
CA MET A 637 -13.66 15.18 25.41
C MET A 637 -12.54 16.11 25.93
N GLU A 638 -12.23 16.06 27.22
CA GLU A 638 -11.10 16.77 27.80
C GLU A 638 -9.77 16.30 27.23
N LEU A 639 -9.55 14.98 27.14
CA LEU A 639 -8.38 14.41 26.50
C LEU A 639 -8.24 14.87 25.03
N MET A 640 -9.34 14.82 24.27
CA MET A 640 -9.33 15.26 22.86
C MET A 640 -9.06 16.78 22.74
N LYS A 641 -9.61 17.57 23.63
CA LYS A 641 -9.31 19.01 23.71
C LYS A 641 -7.82 19.27 23.94
N ASN A 642 -7.23 18.59 24.93
CA ASN A 642 -5.80 18.71 25.24
C ASN A 642 -4.93 18.28 24.05
N ARG A 643 -5.30 17.21 23.35
CA ARG A 643 -4.62 16.80 22.12
C ARG A 643 -4.73 17.85 21.02
N LYS A 644 -5.91 18.43 20.80
CA LYS A 644 -6.11 19.51 19.82
C LYS A 644 -5.25 20.75 20.15
N GLU A 645 -5.21 21.15 21.42
CA GLU A 645 -4.37 22.30 21.85
C GLU A 645 -2.89 22.01 21.53
N HIS A 646 -2.43 20.81 21.83
CA HIS A 646 -1.05 20.43 21.52
C HIS A 646 -0.77 20.42 20.01
N ILE A 647 -1.70 19.92 19.19
CA ILE A 647 -1.57 19.86 17.72
C ILE A 647 -1.63 21.26 17.08
N LYS A 648 -2.25 22.26 17.73
CA LYS A 648 -2.33 23.64 17.17
C LYS A 648 -0.96 24.20 16.78
N LYS A 649 0.09 23.92 17.54
CA LYS A 649 1.45 24.35 17.21
C LYS A 649 1.96 23.77 15.89
N PHE A 650 1.52 22.56 15.52
CA PHE A 650 1.90 21.90 14.26
C PHE A 650 1.15 22.44 13.04
N LYS A 651 0.15 23.32 13.22
CA LYS A 651 -0.54 23.99 12.10
C LYS A 651 0.43 24.78 11.21
N LEU A 652 1.58 25.21 11.74
CA LEU A 652 2.64 25.87 10.96
C LEU A 652 3.22 24.95 9.88
N LEU A 653 3.33 23.64 10.14
CA LEU A 653 3.80 22.66 9.14
C LEU A 653 2.88 22.64 7.91
N SER A 654 1.57 22.77 8.11
CA SER A 654 0.59 22.77 7.02
C SER A 654 0.62 24.06 6.18
N LYS A 655 1.13 25.15 6.76
CA LYS A 655 1.27 26.48 6.12
C LYS A 655 2.67 26.69 5.53
N TYR A 656 3.59 25.77 5.77
CA TYR A 656 4.95 25.88 5.28
C TYR A 656 4.99 26.02 3.75
N ASP A 657 5.87 26.88 3.28
CA ASP A 657 6.22 27.02 1.87
C ASP A 657 7.74 27.16 1.76
N ASN A 658 8.36 26.29 0.98
CA ASN A 658 9.81 26.26 0.81
C ASN A 658 10.35 27.34 -0.14
N GLN A 659 9.48 28.18 -0.68
CA GLN A 659 9.78 29.31 -1.59
C GLN A 659 10.46 28.91 -2.90
N LEU A 660 10.50 27.60 -3.23
CA LEU A 660 11.02 27.12 -4.51
C LEU A 660 10.02 27.42 -5.64
N LYS A 661 10.55 27.73 -6.82
CA LYS A 661 9.74 27.95 -8.02
C LYS A 661 9.79 26.72 -8.90
N PHE A 662 8.63 26.29 -9.37
CA PHE A 662 8.46 25.07 -10.17
C PHE A 662 8.00 25.43 -11.57
N THR A 663 8.61 24.81 -12.60
CA THR A 663 8.28 25.02 -14.00
C THR A 663 8.00 23.69 -14.65
N LEU A 664 6.79 23.50 -15.19
CA LEU A 664 6.38 22.33 -15.95
C LEU A 664 7.14 22.28 -17.29
N HIS A 665 7.19 21.11 -17.92
CA HIS A 665 7.66 21.01 -19.30
C HIS A 665 6.66 21.65 -20.27
N SER A 666 7.14 22.11 -21.42
CA SER A 666 6.32 22.89 -22.39
C SER A 666 5.12 22.10 -22.95
N ASP A 667 5.25 20.79 -23.09
CA ASP A 667 4.16 19.90 -23.48
C ASP A 667 3.09 19.79 -22.38
N GLU A 668 3.50 19.69 -21.12
CA GLU A 668 2.62 19.68 -19.96
C GLU A 668 1.94 21.02 -19.75
N GLU A 669 2.65 22.14 -19.89
CA GLU A 669 2.07 23.49 -19.88
C GLU A 669 0.99 23.67 -20.95
N ASN A 670 1.22 23.14 -22.16
CA ASN A 670 0.23 23.15 -23.22
C ASN A 670 -0.97 22.24 -22.93
N ARG A 671 -0.74 21.12 -22.26
CA ARG A 671 -1.81 20.21 -21.80
C ARG A 671 -2.68 20.88 -20.73
N THR A 672 -2.09 21.61 -19.75
CA THR A 672 -2.87 22.33 -18.72
C THR A 672 -3.84 23.36 -19.29
N LYS A 673 -3.57 23.92 -20.45
CA LYS A 673 -4.47 24.87 -21.13
C LYS A 673 -5.71 24.21 -21.72
N LYS A 674 -5.62 22.90 -22.05
CA LYS A 674 -6.67 22.14 -22.76
C LYS A 674 -7.39 21.16 -21.85
N ASP A 675 -6.77 20.77 -20.72
CA ASP A 675 -7.22 19.71 -19.82
C ASP A 675 -7.28 20.23 -18.38
N THR A 676 -8.48 20.58 -17.94
CA THR A 676 -8.72 21.15 -16.59
C THR A 676 -8.37 20.17 -15.47
N ALA A 677 -8.61 18.87 -15.67
CA ALA A 677 -8.28 17.86 -14.65
C ALA A 677 -6.76 17.69 -14.51
N PHE A 678 -6.04 17.64 -15.62
CA PHE A 678 -4.57 17.63 -15.61
C PHE A 678 -3.99 18.91 -14.96
N LYS A 679 -4.59 20.08 -15.24
CA LYS A 679 -4.23 21.34 -14.59
C LYS A 679 -4.38 21.27 -13.08
N GLN A 680 -5.53 20.85 -12.57
CA GLN A 680 -5.79 20.72 -11.12
C GLN A 680 -4.83 19.72 -10.46
N LYS A 681 -4.54 18.59 -11.12
CA LYS A 681 -3.59 17.59 -10.64
C LYS A 681 -2.17 18.17 -10.57
N SER A 682 -1.74 18.89 -11.59
CA SER A 682 -0.41 19.53 -11.64
C SER A 682 -0.27 20.63 -10.58
N GLU A 683 -1.29 21.47 -10.41
CA GLU A 683 -1.33 22.50 -9.37
C GLU A 683 -1.27 21.90 -7.95
N SER A 684 -2.02 20.81 -7.73
CA SER A 684 -1.99 20.08 -6.45
C SER A 684 -0.60 19.48 -6.19
N TRP A 685 0.03 18.90 -7.19
CA TRP A 685 1.38 18.35 -7.09
C TRP A 685 2.40 19.44 -6.73
N ILE A 686 2.41 20.56 -7.47
CA ILE A 686 3.28 21.72 -7.18
C ILE A 686 3.03 22.25 -5.77
N LYS A 687 1.78 22.35 -5.35
CA LYS A 687 1.41 22.77 -3.99
C LYS A 687 2.00 21.83 -2.92
N ASN A 688 2.02 20.53 -3.17
CA ASN A 688 2.63 19.55 -2.25
C ASN A 688 4.15 19.69 -2.23
N LEU A 689 4.79 19.88 -3.40
CA LEU A 689 6.24 20.11 -3.49
C LEU A 689 6.66 21.40 -2.77
N ARG A 690 5.84 22.46 -2.79
CA ARG A 690 6.10 23.70 -2.04
C ARG A 690 6.09 23.49 -0.52
N LYS A 691 5.36 22.48 -0.03
CA LYS A 691 5.28 22.16 1.39
C LYS A 691 6.37 21.18 1.85
N ASP A 692 7.20 20.73 0.94
CA ASP A 692 8.18 19.69 1.20
C ASP A 692 9.46 20.28 1.81
N ILE A 693 9.67 20.00 3.09
CA ILE A 693 10.85 20.43 3.86
C ILE A 693 12.10 19.70 3.37
N TYR A 694 11.97 18.41 3.05
CA TYR A 694 13.07 17.60 2.55
C TYR A 694 13.58 18.10 1.19
N LEU A 695 12.65 18.52 0.32
CA LEU A 695 13.00 19.03 -0.99
C LEU A 695 13.82 20.32 -0.92
N LYS A 696 13.51 21.21 0.06
CA LYS A 696 14.33 22.40 0.31
C LYS A 696 15.77 22.02 0.65
N GLU A 697 15.94 21.08 1.58
CA GLU A 697 17.28 20.64 1.97
C GLU A 697 17.98 19.87 0.84
N ALA A 698 17.24 19.06 0.06
CA ALA A 698 17.79 18.38 -1.12
C ALA A 698 18.36 19.37 -2.14
N ILE A 699 17.69 20.53 -2.38
CA ILE A 699 18.21 21.59 -3.25
C ILE A 699 19.46 22.22 -2.65
N ASN A 700 19.51 22.47 -1.34
CA ASN A 700 20.70 22.99 -0.68
C ASN A 700 21.89 22.03 -0.85
N VAL A 701 21.68 20.74 -0.56
CA VAL A 701 22.73 19.73 -0.63
C VAL A 701 23.22 19.53 -2.07
N ILE A 702 22.32 19.40 -3.05
CA ILE A 702 22.72 19.14 -4.44
C ILE A 702 23.46 20.35 -5.06
N SER A 703 23.14 21.58 -4.63
CA SER A 703 23.86 22.77 -5.08
C SER A 703 25.31 22.84 -4.57
N GLU A 704 25.64 22.11 -3.52
CA GLU A 704 27.01 22.00 -2.98
C GLU A 704 27.83 20.88 -3.62
N ILE A 705 27.20 19.99 -4.40
CA ILE A 705 27.90 18.90 -5.15
C ILE A 705 28.52 19.53 -6.39
N LYS A 706 29.85 19.44 -6.47
CA LYS A 706 30.63 19.96 -7.61
C LYS A 706 30.94 18.85 -8.61
#